data_91cab1a9e2db25aa195e97d230ff5806
#
_entry.id   91cab1a9e2db25aa195e97d230ff5806
#
_cell.length_a   1.000
_cell.length_b   1.000
_cell.length_c   1.000
_cell.angle_alpha   90.00
_cell.angle_beta   90.00
_cell.angle_gamma   90.00
#
_symmetry.space_group_name_H-M   'P 1'
#
loop_
_entity.id
_entity.type
_entity.pdbx_description
1 polymer ?
#
loop_
_entity_poly.entity_id
_entity_poly.type
_entity_poly.pdbx_seq_one_letter_code
_entity_poly.pdbx_strand_id
1 'polypeptide(L)'
;MIMKKLYLSIKGLYISCKKFLKENLPSIVKGTTMFLLIILLAILVIPIVNDLISKYIEPYSVRLLDLDKKIFVVIDCTIIILAFLILAITIYKFRDKKFWHFPSLPFYIFLFVSIIWGYESFISNEWVQLGIFNTGLTYSSLIIFLLFTVLIVYFVFWSKFVWAQIRRRRDKEVRALERISQRKDYVYTDDEPIVRAEEDILGRKTFARNIAKWIYDLDVQKGACSIAINSPWGYGKTSFLNLIKEQVAMNDDFIIMEFSPWHFSPSSDITKMFFSRLENDFKDINNQLSDFFAEYADLLSDTEYSFIQKLLRGKKDYKTLMTDISNLLKVLGRKLIIIIDDFDRLSSTEIQEVLRLIRGSANFPNFIFLTAFDKDYVQIALSESSKAISPHYIEKFFEHEYNLPIYSKKVLRGRIIEIAEQFMDEDDLCNFKEYISQDNSLFNKGYVFEPLGNLREIYRWMNSISVKYKVLRSECIITDLADLELLNMLFPKIYSALEQDTETYLIAEHGDNYTLWDETKVSEDHLTWFNKNAHADLKKTKVYTEIPESDRKDLDDILDRLLPKYSWHACPKSFRDSNYTYRYFYQDLSDNDMSDEKFIEFITQPLDVVKEILDKDEDGLYLRRIWLHSKDQVIESKAVIECLLPVMYYAMARYCKYFVFETISKYLEKLELTEIERKNKLITLINANGFSFGVLACYSLWNRERSLWHKYLSDEEMNCILKNMLQYSIEEGLSYENVRECHMRASIISKVENDEGEQVEKEVFPIAEIEGIYQTYIAKSLVNIIPNLIWYHRIGGDPTGEFYISTDFTRYWDNWTSFEDFCSNHGIEINIDNVYINEFKAFVEAYNGNGNKPLKFEFKNIELPR
;
A
#
# COMPACT_ATOMS: atom_id res chain seq x y z
N MET A 1 15.72 -10.21 -19.60
CA MET A 1 14.42 -10.62 -19.10
C MET A 1 14.12 -12.11 -19.30
N ILE A 2 14.20 -12.67 -20.54
CA ILE A 2 13.93 -14.10 -20.83
C ILE A 2 14.84 -15.05 -20.04
N MET A 3 16.14 -14.81 -19.97
CA MET A 3 17.10 -15.65 -19.22
C MET A 3 16.83 -15.65 -17.72
N LYS A 4 16.45 -14.50 -17.13
CA LYS A 4 16.08 -14.39 -15.71
C LYS A 4 14.81 -15.19 -15.41
N LYS A 5 13.81 -15.13 -16.31
CA LYS A 5 12.56 -15.88 -16.20
C LYS A 5 12.77 -17.40 -16.34
N LEU A 6 13.66 -17.81 -17.24
CA LEU A 6 14.07 -19.22 -17.41
C LEU A 6 14.81 -19.74 -16.16
N TYR A 7 15.78 -18.97 -15.65
CA TYR A 7 16.50 -19.32 -14.42
C TYR A 7 15.56 -19.50 -13.21
N LEU A 8 14.63 -18.56 -12.98
CA LEU A 8 13.64 -18.63 -11.90
C LEU A 8 12.74 -19.87 -12.06
N SER A 9 12.32 -20.18 -13.29
CA SER A 9 11.51 -21.36 -13.59
C SER A 9 12.26 -22.68 -13.28
N ILE A 10 13.53 -22.78 -13.67
CA ILE A 10 14.38 -23.95 -13.41
C ILE A 10 14.64 -24.08 -11.90
N LYS A 11 15.00 -22.98 -11.22
CA LYS A 11 15.23 -22.97 -9.77
C LYS A 11 13.95 -23.34 -9.00
N GLY A 12 12.79 -22.80 -9.40
CA GLY A 12 11.50 -23.16 -8.81
C GLY A 12 11.14 -24.64 -9.03
N LEU A 13 11.43 -25.19 -10.21
CA LEU A 13 11.24 -26.62 -10.50
C LEU A 13 12.13 -27.48 -9.61
N TYR A 14 13.39 -27.15 -9.47
CA TYR A 14 14.35 -27.88 -8.63
C TYR A 14 13.90 -27.89 -7.15
N ILE A 15 13.54 -26.74 -6.60
CA ILE A 15 13.05 -26.61 -5.22
C ILE A 15 11.77 -27.44 -5.02
N SER A 16 10.82 -27.34 -5.97
CA SER A 16 9.57 -28.06 -5.91
C SER A 16 9.75 -29.57 -5.98
N CYS A 17 10.66 -30.08 -6.82
CA CYS A 17 10.98 -31.49 -6.91
C CYS A 17 11.65 -31.99 -5.61
N LYS A 18 12.62 -31.24 -5.09
CA LYS A 18 13.33 -31.60 -3.84
C LYS A 18 12.36 -31.64 -2.65
N LYS A 19 11.46 -30.68 -2.54
CA LYS A 19 10.45 -30.62 -1.48
C LYS A 19 9.40 -31.73 -1.62
N PHE A 20 8.96 -32.01 -2.84
CA PHE A 20 8.04 -33.10 -3.15
C PHE A 20 8.65 -34.47 -2.76
N LEU A 21 9.91 -34.73 -3.13
CA LEU A 21 10.61 -35.95 -2.76
C LEU A 21 10.75 -36.06 -1.24
N LYS A 22 11.16 -35.00 -0.55
CA LYS A 22 11.34 -35.00 0.90
C LYS A 22 10.02 -35.31 1.64
N GLU A 23 8.91 -34.71 1.23
CA GLU A 23 7.60 -34.92 1.85
C GLU A 23 6.99 -36.29 1.54
N ASN A 24 7.24 -36.84 0.36
CA ASN A 24 6.65 -38.12 -0.07
C ASN A 24 7.59 -39.32 0.05
N LEU A 25 8.86 -39.09 0.46
CA LEU A 25 9.84 -40.17 0.63
C LEU A 25 9.35 -41.30 1.55
N PRO A 26 8.73 -41.02 2.72
CA PRO A 26 8.19 -42.11 3.56
C PRO A 26 7.11 -42.90 2.84
N SER A 27 6.23 -42.27 2.08
CA SER A 27 5.18 -42.91 1.32
C SER A 27 5.71 -43.71 0.13
N ILE A 28 6.73 -43.21 -0.54
CA ILE A 28 7.42 -43.91 -1.64
C ILE A 28 8.14 -45.15 -1.08
N VAL A 29 8.86 -45.05 0.02
CA VAL A 29 9.53 -46.17 0.67
C VAL A 29 8.49 -47.21 1.13
N LYS A 30 7.40 -46.79 1.78
CA LYS A 30 6.30 -47.68 2.16
C LYS A 30 5.67 -48.36 0.95
N GLY A 31 5.48 -47.63 -0.16
CA GLY A 31 4.96 -48.16 -1.39
C GLY A 31 5.86 -49.22 -2.03
N THR A 32 7.17 -48.99 -2.08
CA THR A 32 8.15 -49.92 -2.62
C THR A 32 8.30 -51.18 -1.75
N THR A 33 8.28 -51.01 -0.43
CA THR A 33 8.31 -52.18 0.50
C THR A 33 7.06 -53.03 0.37
N MET A 34 5.86 -52.42 0.25
CA MET A 34 4.61 -53.13 0.00
C MET A 34 4.62 -53.85 -1.35
N PHE A 35 5.16 -53.24 -2.40
CA PHE A 35 5.32 -53.83 -3.72
C PHE A 35 6.17 -55.10 -3.66
N LEU A 36 7.35 -55.04 -3.00
CA LEU A 36 8.25 -56.18 -2.81
C LEU A 36 7.58 -57.30 -1.98
N LEU A 37 6.85 -56.92 -0.94
CA LEU A 37 6.15 -57.86 -0.07
C LEU A 37 5.02 -58.59 -0.82
N ILE A 38 4.32 -57.95 -1.74
CA ILE A 38 3.29 -58.55 -2.57
C ILE A 38 3.90 -59.53 -3.59
N ILE A 39 5.04 -59.20 -4.20
CA ILE A 39 5.77 -60.12 -5.06
C ILE A 39 6.18 -61.36 -4.28
N LEU A 40 6.75 -61.18 -3.09
CA LEU A 40 7.13 -62.30 -2.22
C LEU A 40 5.92 -63.16 -1.84
N LEU A 41 4.81 -62.53 -1.47
CA LEU A 41 3.57 -63.19 -1.13
C LEU A 41 3.00 -63.96 -2.32
N ALA A 42 3.04 -63.40 -3.52
CA ALA A 42 2.61 -64.10 -4.75
C ALA A 42 3.46 -65.33 -5.01
N ILE A 43 4.79 -65.25 -4.90
CA ILE A 43 5.70 -66.39 -5.06
C ILE A 43 5.39 -67.50 -4.05
N LEU A 44 5.08 -67.18 -2.80
CA LEU A 44 4.74 -68.16 -1.76
C LEU A 44 3.35 -68.83 -1.98
N VAL A 45 2.40 -68.09 -2.56
CA VAL A 45 1.01 -68.56 -2.79
C VAL A 45 0.88 -69.35 -4.08
N ILE A 46 1.72 -69.12 -5.10
CA ILE A 46 1.69 -69.84 -6.39
C ILE A 46 1.66 -71.38 -6.23
N PRO A 47 2.54 -72.01 -5.41
CA PRO A 47 2.47 -73.49 -5.23
C PRO A 47 1.16 -73.93 -4.64
N ILE A 48 0.57 -73.13 -3.73
CA ILE A 48 -0.72 -73.46 -3.10
C ILE A 48 -1.88 -73.37 -4.13
N VAL A 49 -1.80 -72.30 -4.96
CA VAL A 49 -2.79 -72.11 -6.04
C VAL A 49 -2.72 -73.26 -7.06
N ASN A 50 -1.51 -73.67 -7.46
CA ASN A 50 -1.32 -74.81 -8.37
C ASN A 50 -1.87 -76.06 -7.79
N ASP A 51 -1.66 -76.39 -6.51
CA ASP A 51 -2.24 -77.58 -5.87
C ASP A 51 -3.78 -77.51 -5.79
N LEU A 52 -4.32 -76.31 -5.53
CA LEU A 52 -5.79 -76.16 -5.56
C LEU A 52 -6.36 -76.28 -6.99
N ILE A 53 -5.67 -75.77 -7.99
CA ILE A 53 -6.09 -75.81 -9.38
C ILE A 53 -6.06 -77.24 -9.87
N SER A 54 -5.01 -78.00 -9.62
CA SER A 54 -4.89 -79.43 -10.04
C SER A 54 -5.90 -80.29 -9.33
N LYS A 55 -6.25 -80.03 -8.08
CA LYS A 55 -7.14 -80.80 -7.28
C LYS A 55 -8.63 -80.51 -7.53
N TYR A 56 -8.96 -79.23 -7.76
CA TYR A 56 -10.36 -78.82 -7.81
C TYR A 56 -10.83 -78.30 -9.17
N ILE A 57 -9.95 -77.77 -10.01
CA ILE A 57 -10.33 -77.11 -11.28
C ILE A 57 -10.02 -77.99 -12.48
N GLU A 58 -8.87 -78.69 -12.55
CA GLU A 58 -8.51 -79.55 -13.67
C GLU A 58 -9.51 -80.65 -13.91
N PRO A 59 -10.07 -81.42 -12.90
CA PRO A 59 -11.05 -82.40 -13.11
C PRO A 59 -12.37 -81.91 -13.72
N TYR A 60 -12.67 -80.63 -13.55
CA TYR A 60 -13.89 -80.04 -14.11
C TYR A 60 -13.62 -79.35 -15.48
N SER A 61 -12.40 -79.02 -15.83
CA SER A 61 -12.02 -78.40 -17.09
C SER A 61 -12.31 -79.44 -18.28
N VAL A 62 -12.06 -80.69 -18.06
CA VAL A 62 -12.37 -81.73 -19.02
C VAL A 62 -13.90 -81.90 -19.27
N ARG A 63 -14.73 -81.69 -18.24
CA ARG A 63 -16.18 -81.65 -18.34
C ARG A 63 -16.73 -80.37 -19.00
N LEU A 64 -16.04 -79.31 -18.92
CA LEU A 64 -16.37 -78.03 -19.58
C LEU A 64 -16.17 -78.09 -21.11
N LEU A 65 -15.23 -78.93 -21.61
CA LEU A 65 -14.97 -79.12 -23.00
C LEU A 65 -16.11 -79.94 -23.75
N ASP A 66 -16.96 -80.67 -23.00
CA ASP A 66 -18.10 -81.36 -23.50
C ASP A 66 -19.43 -80.57 -23.54
N LEU A 67 -19.39 -79.27 -23.14
CA LEU A 67 -20.56 -78.39 -23.16
C LEU A 67 -20.96 -77.96 -24.54
N ASP A 68 -22.26 -77.74 -24.76
CA ASP A 68 -22.83 -77.33 -26.05
C ASP A 68 -22.26 -75.96 -26.44
N LYS A 69 -21.87 -75.82 -27.72
CA LYS A 69 -21.28 -74.60 -28.26
C LYS A 69 -22.04 -73.30 -27.91
N LYS A 70 -23.33 -73.34 -27.71
CA LYS A 70 -24.18 -72.23 -27.32
C LYS A 70 -23.92 -71.74 -25.87
N ILE A 71 -23.59 -72.68 -24.98
CA ILE A 71 -23.31 -72.40 -23.56
C ILE A 71 -21.92 -71.66 -23.47
N PHE A 72 -20.93 -72.07 -24.29
CA PHE A 72 -19.60 -71.44 -24.39
C PHE A 72 -19.72 -70.02 -24.84
N VAL A 73 -20.55 -69.77 -25.86
CA VAL A 73 -20.74 -68.38 -26.35
C VAL A 73 -21.33 -67.45 -25.21
N VAL A 74 -22.24 -67.95 -24.42
CA VAL A 74 -22.83 -67.21 -23.29
C VAL A 74 -21.80 -66.95 -22.19
N ILE A 75 -20.94 -67.88 -21.89
CA ILE A 75 -19.88 -67.78 -20.90
C ILE A 75 -18.86 -66.73 -21.39
N ASP A 76 -18.42 -66.75 -22.64
CA ASP A 76 -17.52 -65.88 -23.29
C ASP A 76 -18.05 -64.40 -23.25
N CYS A 77 -19.29 -64.21 -23.67
CA CYS A 77 -19.95 -62.91 -23.62
C CYS A 77 -20.03 -62.38 -22.18
N THR A 78 -20.32 -63.20 -21.21
CA THR A 78 -20.44 -62.80 -19.80
C THR A 78 -19.11 -62.39 -19.23
N ILE A 79 -18.03 -63.13 -19.53
CA ILE A 79 -16.66 -62.76 -19.07
C ILE A 79 -16.21 -61.47 -19.71
N ILE A 80 -16.45 -61.25 -21.00
CA ILE A 80 -16.08 -60.03 -21.73
C ILE A 80 -16.86 -58.83 -21.15
N ILE A 81 -18.19 -58.98 -20.94
CA ILE A 81 -19.01 -57.91 -20.34
C ILE A 81 -18.52 -57.55 -18.93
N LEU A 82 -18.24 -58.57 -18.11
CA LEU A 82 -17.73 -58.37 -16.76
C LEU A 82 -16.38 -57.64 -16.75
N ALA A 83 -15.49 -58.00 -17.66
CA ALA A 83 -14.20 -57.37 -17.84
C ALA A 83 -14.33 -55.88 -18.24
N PHE A 84 -15.20 -55.56 -19.21
CA PHE A 84 -15.51 -54.21 -19.58
C PHE A 84 -16.16 -53.40 -18.44
N LEU A 85 -17.03 -54.01 -17.67
CA LEU A 85 -17.70 -53.39 -16.54
C LEU A 85 -16.70 -53.04 -15.42
N ILE A 86 -15.75 -53.93 -15.13
CA ILE A 86 -14.64 -53.71 -14.19
C ILE A 86 -13.77 -52.56 -14.70
N LEU A 87 -13.43 -52.53 -15.98
CA LEU A 87 -12.65 -51.46 -16.61
C LEU A 87 -13.39 -50.12 -16.49
N ALA A 88 -14.68 -50.07 -16.81
CA ALA A 88 -15.51 -48.86 -16.73
C ALA A 88 -15.63 -48.35 -15.29
N ILE A 89 -15.87 -49.24 -14.31
CA ILE A 89 -15.90 -48.86 -12.88
C ILE A 89 -14.56 -48.35 -12.42
N THR A 90 -13.47 -48.94 -12.90
CA THR A 90 -12.11 -48.49 -12.56
C THR A 90 -11.85 -47.09 -13.11
N ILE A 91 -12.17 -46.86 -14.38
CA ILE A 91 -12.03 -45.54 -15.01
C ILE A 91 -12.92 -44.51 -14.31
N TYR A 92 -14.17 -44.86 -13.97
CA TYR A 92 -15.10 -43.99 -13.26
C TYR A 92 -14.57 -43.61 -11.86
N LYS A 93 -14.07 -44.58 -11.09
CA LYS A 93 -13.46 -44.33 -9.77
C LYS A 93 -12.18 -43.52 -9.87
N PHE A 94 -11.38 -43.69 -10.92
CA PHE A 94 -10.18 -42.91 -11.16
C PHE A 94 -10.47 -41.44 -11.56
N ARG A 95 -11.69 -41.15 -11.99
CA ARG A 95 -12.13 -39.78 -12.26
C ARG A 95 -12.38 -38.98 -10.96
N ASP A 96 -12.71 -39.68 -9.85
CA ASP A 96 -12.98 -39.00 -8.57
C ASP A 96 -11.70 -38.70 -7.81
N LYS A 97 -11.46 -37.37 -7.48
CA LYS A 97 -10.21 -36.86 -6.90
C LYS A 97 -9.78 -37.46 -5.58
N LYS A 98 -10.64 -38.22 -4.90
CA LYS A 98 -10.38 -38.83 -3.59
C LYS A 98 -9.47 -40.08 -3.63
N PHE A 99 -9.24 -40.68 -4.79
CA PHE A 99 -8.50 -41.94 -4.94
C PHE A 99 -7.00 -41.80 -5.20
N TRP A 100 -6.44 -40.58 -5.19
CA TRP A 100 -5.06 -40.32 -5.61
C TRP A 100 -4.01 -40.43 -4.51
N HIS A 101 -4.33 -41.03 -3.37
CA HIS A 101 -3.32 -41.38 -2.37
C HIS A 101 -2.61 -42.67 -2.79
N PHE A 102 -1.31 -42.60 -2.89
CA PHE A 102 -0.34 -43.60 -3.32
C PHE A 102 -0.34 -44.84 -2.47
N PRO A 103 -0.01 -45.98 -3.07
CA PRO A 103 -0.91 -46.81 -3.90
C PRO A 103 -2.01 -47.37 -3.03
N SER A 104 -3.23 -47.30 -3.53
CA SER A 104 -4.39 -47.83 -2.80
C SER A 104 -4.39 -49.35 -2.78
N LEU A 105 -4.97 -49.96 -1.75
CA LEU A 105 -5.14 -51.40 -1.62
C LEU A 105 -5.61 -52.10 -2.91
N PRO A 106 -6.55 -51.54 -3.69
CA PRO A 106 -6.96 -52.13 -4.99
C PRO A 106 -5.81 -52.29 -5.98
N PHE A 107 -4.84 -51.39 -6.04
CA PHE A 107 -3.68 -51.48 -6.94
C PHE A 107 -2.83 -52.70 -6.58
N TYR A 108 -2.58 -52.96 -5.32
CA TYR A 108 -1.80 -54.08 -4.85
C TYR A 108 -2.52 -55.42 -5.07
N ILE A 109 -3.82 -55.44 -4.89
CA ILE A 109 -4.66 -56.63 -5.22
C ILE A 109 -4.58 -56.90 -6.72
N PHE A 110 -4.73 -55.89 -7.56
CA PHE A 110 -4.59 -56.02 -9.03
C PHE A 110 -3.21 -56.52 -9.42
N LEU A 111 -2.17 -55.99 -8.81
CA LEU A 111 -0.77 -56.41 -9.05
C LEU A 111 -0.58 -57.87 -8.66
N PHE A 112 -1.07 -58.26 -7.49
CA PHE A 112 -0.99 -59.62 -6.98
C PHE A 112 -1.69 -60.63 -7.91
N VAL A 113 -2.91 -60.35 -8.29
CA VAL A 113 -3.68 -61.17 -9.25
C VAL A 113 -2.99 -61.24 -10.60
N SER A 114 -2.42 -60.11 -11.08
CA SER A 114 -1.68 -60.04 -12.35
C SER A 114 -0.43 -60.94 -12.36
N ILE A 115 0.30 -60.98 -11.25
CA ILE A 115 1.49 -61.84 -11.11
C ILE A 115 1.14 -63.29 -11.11
N ILE A 116 0.13 -63.70 -10.32
CA ILE A 116 -0.34 -65.11 -10.28
C ILE A 116 -0.85 -65.52 -11.65
N TRP A 117 -1.73 -64.73 -12.27
CA TRP A 117 -2.29 -65.06 -13.57
C TRP A 117 -1.25 -65.08 -14.69
N GLY A 118 -0.27 -64.17 -14.65
CA GLY A 118 0.85 -64.15 -15.57
C GLY A 118 1.72 -65.40 -15.46
N TYR A 119 1.98 -65.85 -14.22
CA TYR A 119 2.74 -67.04 -13.94
C TYR A 119 1.99 -68.30 -14.50
N GLU A 120 0.70 -68.46 -14.19
CA GLU A 120 -0.14 -69.55 -14.67
C GLU A 120 -0.23 -69.58 -16.20
N SER A 121 -0.29 -68.39 -16.83
CA SER A 121 -0.32 -68.27 -18.29
C SER A 121 0.97 -68.67 -18.99
N PHE A 122 2.13 -68.44 -18.31
CA PHE A 122 3.45 -68.78 -18.86
C PHE A 122 3.90 -70.22 -18.66
N ILE A 123 3.44 -70.91 -17.56
CA ILE A 123 3.87 -72.27 -17.19
C ILE A 123 2.93 -73.31 -17.69
N SER A 124 1.96 -72.92 -18.55
CA SER A 124 1.11 -73.76 -19.34
C SER A 124 0.41 -74.92 -18.66
N ASN A 125 -0.73 -74.60 -18.06
CA ASN A 125 -1.79 -75.62 -17.87
C ASN A 125 -2.77 -75.54 -19.04
N GLU A 126 -3.14 -76.67 -19.64
CA GLU A 126 -3.96 -76.76 -20.88
C GLU A 126 -5.32 -76.00 -20.74
N TRP A 127 -5.86 -75.87 -19.53
CA TRP A 127 -7.14 -75.18 -19.29
C TRP A 127 -7.07 -73.64 -19.44
N VAL A 128 -5.91 -73.05 -19.29
CA VAL A 128 -5.72 -71.62 -19.46
C VAL A 128 -5.59 -71.25 -20.95
N GLN A 129 -5.36 -72.21 -21.83
CA GLN A 129 -5.22 -72.07 -23.27
C GLN A 129 -6.53 -72.22 -24.05
N LEU A 130 -7.70 -72.31 -23.40
CA LEU A 130 -9.00 -72.30 -24.03
C LEU A 130 -9.20 -71.05 -24.93
N GLY A 131 -9.48 -71.24 -26.20
CA GLY A 131 -9.69 -70.17 -27.18
C GLY A 131 -11.07 -69.55 -27.04
N ILE A 132 -11.12 -68.26 -27.18
CA ILE A 132 -12.35 -67.45 -27.16
C ILE A 132 -12.93 -67.49 -28.60
N PHE A 133 -14.19 -67.85 -28.73
CA PHE A 133 -14.91 -67.89 -30.01
C PHE A 133 -14.18 -68.67 -31.13
N ASN A 134 -13.42 -69.71 -30.82
CA ASN A 134 -12.57 -70.37 -31.79
C ASN A 134 -11.56 -69.49 -32.55
N THR A 135 -11.17 -68.38 -31.94
CA THR A 135 -10.12 -67.53 -32.44
C THR A 135 -8.79 -67.91 -31.76
N GLY A 136 -7.64 -67.49 -32.32
CA GLY A 136 -6.33 -67.83 -31.74
C GLY A 136 -6.05 -67.03 -30.45
N LEU A 137 -7.02 -66.28 -29.88
CA LEU A 137 -6.98 -65.59 -28.63
C LEU A 137 -7.48 -66.47 -27.49
N THR A 138 -6.66 -66.59 -26.45
CA THR A 138 -6.98 -67.36 -25.23
C THR A 138 -7.55 -66.47 -24.16
N TYR A 139 -8.31 -67.01 -23.21
CA TYR A 139 -8.81 -66.27 -22.03
C TYR A 139 -7.68 -65.66 -21.19
N SER A 140 -6.55 -66.34 -21.10
CA SER A 140 -5.36 -65.84 -20.43
C SER A 140 -4.83 -64.59 -21.07
N SER A 141 -4.77 -64.58 -22.41
CA SER A 141 -4.30 -63.40 -23.17
C SER A 141 -5.21 -62.20 -22.99
N LEU A 142 -6.55 -62.45 -22.96
CA LEU A 142 -7.51 -61.34 -22.73
C LEU A 142 -7.39 -60.76 -21.33
N ILE A 143 -7.29 -61.61 -20.31
CA ILE A 143 -7.19 -61.16 -18.92
C ILE A 143 -5.87 -60.46 -18.68
N ILE A 144 -4.74 -60.94 -19.20
CA ILE A 144 -3.45 -60.25 -19.14
C ILE A 144 -3.53 -58.88 -19.82
N PHE A 145 -4.13 -58.79 -21.00
CA PHE A 145 -4.32 -57.53 -21.71
C PHE A 145 -5.15 -56.55 -20.91
N LEU A 146 -6.26 -56.96 -20.30
CA LEU A 146 -7.11 -56.13 -19.45
C LEU A 146 -6.40 -55.66 -18.21
N LEU A 147 -5.67 -56.50 -17.51
CA LEU A 147 -4.89 -56.17 -16.34
C LEU A 147 -3.77 -55.15 -16.69
N PHE A 148 -3.09 -55.36 -17.81
CA PHE A 148 -2.04 -54.46 -18.28
C PHE A 148 -2.61 -53.12 -18.68
N THR A 149 -3.78 -53.07 -19.33
CA THR A 149 -4.46 -51.83 -19.70
C THR A 149 -4.86 -51.03 -18.45
N VAL A 150 -5.40 -51.67 -17.41
CA VAL A 150 -5.74 -51.04 -16.14
C VAL A 150 -4.49 -50.45 -15.46
N LEU A 151 -3.38 -51.17 -15.48
CA LEU A 151 -2.11 -50.66 -14.93
C LEU A 151 -1.56 -49.46 -15.71
N ILE A 152 -1.62 -49.49 -17.05
CA ILE A 152 -1.20 -48.37 -17.90
C ILE A 152 -2.08 -47.13 -17.62
N VAL A 153 -3.41 -47.31 -17.61
CA VAL A 153 -4.36 -46.23 -17.32
C VAL A 153 -4.04 -45.61 -15.94
N TYR A 154 -3.86 -46.48 -14.93
CA TYR A 154 -3.47 -46.03 -13.59
C TYR A 154 -2.17 -45.17 -13.62
N PHE A 155 -1.13 -45.69 -14.27
CA PHE A 155 0.18 -44.99 -14.37
C PHE A 155 0.07 -43.66 -15.09
N VAL A 156 -0.68 -43.58 -16.19
CA VAL A 156 -0.89 -42.34 -16.94
C VAL A 156 -1.62 -41.30 -16.09
N PHE A 157 -2.70 -41.68 -15.41
CA PHE A 157 -3.42 -40.76 -14.55
C PHE A 157 -2.57 -40.32 -13.34
N TRP A 158 -1.86 -41.25 -12.70
CA TRP A 158 -0.96 -40.93 -11.59
C TRP A 158 0.15 -39.99 -12.01
N SER A 159 0.80 -40.22 -13.14
CA SER A 159 1.84 -39.33 -13.66
C SER A 159 1.30 -37.90 -13.92
N LYS A 160 0.10 -37.79 -14.54
CA LYS A 160 -0.56 -36.48 -14.72
C LYS A 160 -0.83 -35.78 -13.40
N PHE A 161 -1.26 -36.48 -12.39
CA PHE A 161 -1.50 -35.94 -11.05
C PHE A 161 -0.21 -35.44 -10.39
N VAL A 162 0.85 -36.23 -10.40
CA VAL A 162 2.16 -35.87 -9.88
C VAL A 162 2.68 -34.61 -10.60
N TRP A 163 2.62 -34.60 -11.94
CA TRP A 163 3.01 -33.44 -12.74
C TRP A 163 2.17 -32.21 -12.43
N ALA A 164 0.88 -32.35 -12.25
CA ALA A 164 0.01 -31.24 -11.87
C ALA A 164 0.37 -30.68 -10.49
N GLN A 165 0.72 -31.54 -9.51
CA GLN A 165 1.18 -31.10 -8.19
C GLN A 165 2.53 -30.39 -8.26
N ILE A 166 3.51 -30.96 -8.97
CA ILE A 166 4.83 -30.34 -9.17
C ILE A 166 4.68 -29.02 -9.88
N ARG A 167 3.84 -28.92 -10.92
CA ARG A 167 3.57 -27.69 -11.64
C ARG A 167 2.96 -26.60 -10.75
N ARG A 168 1.95 -26.92 -9.94
CA ARG A 168 1.32 -26.00 -8.99
C ARG A 168 2.33 -25.47 -7.96
N ARG A 169 3.21 -26.35 -7.44
CA ARG A 169 4.27 -25.97 -6.51
C ARG A 169 5.31 -25.09 -7.20
N ARG A 170 5.76 -25.48 -8.40
CA ARG A 170 6.67 -24.67 -9.19
C ARG A 170 6.13 -23.26 -9.42
N ASP A 171 4.86 -23.13 -9.81
CA ASP A 171 4.24 -21.83 -10.07
C ASP A 171 4.09 -20.98 -8.79
N LYS A 172 3.96 -21.60 -7.62
CA LYS A 172 4.03 -20.91 -6.31
C LYS A 172 5.45 -20.45 -5.98
N GLU A 173 6.43 -21.34 -6.15
CA GLU A 173 7.85 -21.02 -5.87
C GLU A 173 8.42 -19.98 -6.86
N VAL A 174 8.05 -20.06 -8.14
CA VAL A 174 8.41 -19.05 -9.15
C VAL A 174 7.84 -17.69 -8.75
N ARG A 175 6.56 -17.61 -8.39
CA ARG A 175 5.94 -16.37 -7.89
C ARG A 175 6.60 -15.85 -6.61
N ALA A 176 6.99 -16.74 -5.70
CA ALA A 176 7.72 -16.37 -4.50
C ALA A 176 9.11 -15.82 -4.83
N LEU A 177 9.84 -16.46 -5.77
CA LEU A 177 11.15 -16.00 -6.23
C LEU A 177 11.07 -14.70 -7.05
N GLU A 178 10.02 -14.52 -7.84
CA GLU A 178 9.74 -13.26 -8.56
C GLU A 178 9.46 -12.12 -7.57
N ARG A 179 8.71 -12.37 -6.50
CA ARG A 179 8.48 -11.41 -5.42
C ARG A 179 9.77 -11.02 -4.69
N ILE A 180 10.70 -11.97 -4.47
CA ILE A 180 12.00 -11.72 -3.84
C ILE A 180 12.94 -10.96 -4.79
N SER A 181 12.83 -11.16 -6.11
CA SER A 181 13.68 -10.53 -7.12
C SER A 181 13.22 -9.15 -7.58
N GLN A 182 11.98 -8.78 -7.33
CA GLN A 182 11.45 -7.42 -7.39
C GLN A 182 11.64 -6.83 -6.00
N ARG A 183 12.23 -5.63 -5.86
CA ARG A 183 12.13 -4.84 -4.62
C ARG A 183 10.65 -4.90 -4.24
N LYS A 184 10.36 -5.27 -3.00
CA LYS A 184 8.99 -5.41 -2.54
C LYS A 184 8.34 -4.04 -2.65
N ASP A 185 7.49 -3.87 -3.64
CA ASP A 185 6.71 -2.64 -3.78
C ASP A 185 5.76 -2.42 -2.60
N TYR A 186 5.44 -3.49 -1.87
CA TYR A 186 4.69 -3.45 -0.62
C TYR A 186 5.34 -4.38 0.39
N VAL A 187 5.58 -3.87 1.58
CA VAL A 187 5.95 -4.68 2.74
C VAL A 187 4.72 -4.85 3.60
N TYR A 188 4.21 -6.06 3.65
CA TYR A 188 3.23 -6.46 4.65
C TYR A 188 3.97 -7.20 5.77
N THR A 189 4.01 -6.59 6.94
CA THR A 189 4.51 -7.24 8.15
C THR A 189 3.33 -7.92 8.83
N ASP A 190 3.39 -9.25 8.88
CA ASP A 190 2.36 -10.06 9.50
C ASP A 190 2.37 -9.90 11.02
N ASP A 191 1.17 -9.80 11.61
CA ASP A 191 0.97 -9.74 13.07
C ASP A 191 0.64 -11.12 13.64
N GLU A 192 0.95 -12.20 12.92
CA GLU A 192 0.77 -13.56 13.42
C GLU A 192 1.68 -13.84 14.63
N PRO A 193 1.16 -14.57 15.64
CA PRO A 193 1.98 -14.98 16.77
C PRO A 193 3.15 -15.86 16.33
N ILE A 194 4.33 -15.61 16.87
CA ILE A 194 5.51 -16.47 16.61
C ILE A 194 5.26 -17.89 17.13
N VAL A 195 5.79 -18.87 16.41
CA VAL A 195 5.64 -20.30 16.75
C VAL A 195 6.96 -20.85 17.28
N ARG A 196 8.12 -20.30 16.84
CA ARG A 196 9.45 -20.79 17.16
C ARG A 196 10.28 -19.78 17.92
N ALA A 197 11.14 -20.27 18.78
CA ALA A 197 12.02 -19.45 19.59
C ALA A 197 13.08 -18.68 18.76
N GLU A 198 13.36 -19.09 17.52
CA GLU A 198 14.23 -18.35 16.60
C GLU A 198 13.57 -17.04 16.08
N GLU A 199 12.24 -16.96 16.12
CA GLU A 199 11.47 -15.81 15.68
C GLU A 199 11.30 -14.74 16.77
N ASP A 200 11.83 -15.01 17.98
CA ASP A 200 11.68 -14.14 19.15
C ASP A 200 12.56 -12.88 19.07
N ILE A 201 11.98 -11.83 18.51
CA ILE A 201 12.63 -10.51 18.40
C ILE A 201 12.69 -9.79 19.77
N LEU A 202 11.80 -10.15 20.69
CA LEU A 202 11.62 -9.44 21.96
C LEU A 202 12.52 -9.96 23.08
N GLY A 203 13.28 -11.04 22.83
CA GLY A 203 14.19 -11.62 23.80
C GLY A 203 13.50 -12.33 24.98
N ARG A 204 12.27 -12.82 24.81
CA ARG A 204 11.45 -13.47 25.84
C ARG A 204 11.73 -14.98 26.00
N LYS A 205 12.47 -15.56 25.07
CA LYS A 205 12.85 -17.00 25.07
C LYS A 205 13.39 -17.47 26.42
N THR A 206 14.26 -16.66 27.03
CA THR A 206 14.88 -17.03 28.33
C THR A 206 13.82 -17.05 29.44
N PHE A 207 12.91 -16.10 29.45
CA PHE A 207 11.83 -16.03 30.43
C PHE A 207 10.86 -17.21 30.25
N ALA A 208 10.46 -17.51 29.01
CA ALA A 208 9.61 -18.67 28.70
C ALA A 208 10.28 -20.00 29.14
N ARG A 209 11.59 -20.14 28.91
CA ARG A 209 12.35 -21.32 29.36
C ARG A 209 12.36 -21.46 30.89
N ASN A 210 12.51 -20.36 31.60
CA ASN A 210 12.52 -20.40 33.09
C ASN A 210 11.14 -20.81 33.62
N ILE A 211 10.04 -20.33 33.03
CA ILE A 211 8.69 -20.74 33.39
C ILE A 211 8.47 -22.22 33.05
N ALA A 212 8.88 -22.68 31.87
CA ALA A 212 8.77 -24.08 31.48
C ALA A 212 9.56 -25.01 32.43
N LYS A 213 10.77 -24.62 32.85
CA LYS A 213 11.53 -25.35 33.84
C LYS A 213 10.86 -25.38 35.20
N TRP A 214 10.28 -24.25 35.63
CA TRP A 214 9.55 -24.22 36.89
C TRP A 214 8.29 -25.08 36.83
N ILE A 215 7.55 -25.11 35.73
CA ILE A 215 6.39 -25.99 35.47
C ILE A 215 6.83 -27.49 35.58
N TYR A 216 8.03 -27.81 35.10
CA TYR A 216 8.58 -29.16 35.20
C TYR A 216 8.79 -29.57 36.68
N ASP A 217 9.32 -28.70 37.51
CA ASP A 217 9.60 -28.96 38.91
C ASP A 217 8.38 -28.89 39.84
N LEU A 218 7.24 -28.42 39.35
CA LEU A 218 6.01 -28.17 40.15
C LEU A 218 5.37 -29.47 40.65
N ASP A 219 5.09 -29.58 41.97
CA ASP A 219 4.31 -30.70 42.54
C ASP A 219 2.81 -30.38 42.50
N VAL A 220 2.12 -31.09 41.61
CA VAL A 220 0.66 -30.95 41.39
C VAL A 220 -0.12 -32.21 41.72
N GLN A 221 0.39 -33.04 42.64
CA GLN A 221 -0.28 -34.29 43.04
C GLN A 221 -1.55 -34.10 43.87
N LYS A 222 -1.71 -32.93 44.49
CA LYS A 222 -2.86 -32.66 45.39
C LYS A 222 -4.04 -32.02 44.69
N GLY A 223 -3.84 -31.34 43.57
CA GLY A 223 -4.84 -30.64 42.80
C GLY A 223 -4.21 -29.89 41.64
N ALA A 224 -5.03 -29.20 40.88
CA ALA A 224 -4.59 -28.38 39.77
C ALA A 224 -3.80 -27.14 40.23
N CYS A 225 -2.84 -26.71 39.43
CA CYS A 225 -2.18 -25.40 39.58
C CYS A 225 -2.63 -24.44 38.48
N SER A 226 -2.88 -23.21 38.84
CA SER A 226 -3.30 -22.17 37.88
C SER A 226 -2.32 -21.02 37.84
N ILE A 227 -1.88 -20.71 36.60
CA ILE A 227 -0.86 -19.72 36.27
C ILE A 227 -1.48 -18.67 35.36
N ALA A 228 -1.40 -17.40 35.74
CA ALA A 228 -1.81 -16.28 34.91
C ALA A 228 -0.60 -15.65 34.20
N ILE A 229 -0.71 -15.40 32.91
CA ILE A 229 0.21 -14.59 32.12
C ILE A 229 -0.51 -13.29 31.80
N ASN A 230 -0.18 -12.26 32.57
CA ASN A 230 -0.80 -10.95 32.44
C ASN A 230 -0.04 -10.03 31.49
N SER A 231 -0.76 -9.40 30.57
CA SER A 231 -0.22 -8.37 29.67
C SER A 231 -1.33 -7.66 28.93
N PRO A 232 -1.20 -6.37 28.65
CA PRO A 232 -2.14 -5.64 27.79
C PRO A 232 -2.31 -6.28 26.43
N TRP A 233 -3.37 -5.91 25.74
CA TRP A 233 -3.62 -6.41 24.39
C TRP A 233 -2.54 -5.93 23.40
N GLY A 234 -2.13 -6.80 22.44
CA GLY A 234 -1.08 -6.49 21.47
C GLY A 234 0.36 -6.73 21.96
N TYR A 235 0.58 -7.10 23.21
CA TYR A 235 1.92 -7.33 23.78
C TYR A 235 2.48 -8.74 23.57
N GLY A 236 1.83 -9.58 22.75
CA GLY A 236 2.35 -10.89 22.36
C GLY A 236 2.10 -11.99 23.37
N LYS A 237 0.93 -12.02 24.04
CA LYS A 237 0.51 -13.11 24.95
C LYS A 237 0.59 -14.48 24.27
N THR A 238 -0.07 -14.64 23.13
CA THR A 238 -0.10 -15.87 22.34
C THR A 238 1.29 -16.32 21.92
N SER A 239 2.13 -15.38 21.46
CA SER A 239 3.53 -15.64 21.12
C SER A 239 4.31 -16.19 22.33
N PHE A 240 4.08 -15.63 23.50
CA PHE A 240 4.76 -16.08 24.72
C PHE A 240 4.27 -17.47 25.17
N LEU A 241 2.98 -17.76 25.07
CA LEU A 241 2.43 -19.10 25.27
C LEU A 241 3.05 -20.13 24.33
N ASN A 242 3.22 -19.76 23.05
CA ASN A 242 3.89 -20.61 22.06
C ASN A 242 5.35 -20.90 22.42
N LEU A 243 6.08 -19.91 22.93
CA LEU A 243 7.45 -20.10 23.41
C LEU A 243 7.52 -21.08 24.60
N ILE A 244 6.57 -20.98 25.56
CA ILE A 244 6.47 -21.95 26.66
C ILE A 244 6.13 -23.33 26.11
N LYS A 245 5.12 -23.43 25.23
CA LYS A 245 4.68 -24.67 24.59
C LYS A 245 5.81 -25.38 23.86
N GLU A 246 6.65 -24.65 23.09
CA GLU A 246 7.80 -25.22 22.40
C GLU A 246 8.81 -25.84 23.40
N GLN A 247 9.09 -25.18 24.52
CA GLN A 247 10.01 -25.70 25.53
C GLN A 247 9.46 -26.93 26.26
N VAL A 248 8.16 -26.93 26.56
CA VAL A 248 7.51 -28.05 27.26
C VAL A 248 7.31 -29.26 26.34
N ALA A 249 7.00 -29.05 25.05
CA ALA A 249 6.80 -30.11 24.07
C ALA A 249 8.06 -30.96 23.80
N MET A 250 9.23 -30.51 24.25
CA MET A 250 10.47 -31.30 24.16
C MET A 250 10.53 -32.45 25.17
N ASN A 251 9.60 -32.54 26.11
CA ASN A 251 9.55 -33.55 27.15
C ASN A 251 8.28 -34.38 27.12
N ASP A 252 8.39 -35.70 27.00
CA ASP A 252 7.27 -36.63 26.94
C ASP A 252 6.44 -36.76 28.22
N ASP A 253 6.92 -36.20 29.35
CA ASP A 253 6.22 -36.14 30.65
C ASP A 253 4.98 -35.20 30.61
N PHE A 254 4.86 -34.40 29.55
CA PHE A 254 3.74 -33.46 29.41
C PHE A 254 2.77 -33.89 28.33
N ILE A 255 1.50 -33.56 28.60
CA ILE A 255 0.42 -33.54 27.62
C ILE A 255 0.00 -32.08 27.48
N ILE A 256 -0.14 -31.58 26.26
CA ILE A 256 -0.51 -30.18 26.02
C ILE A 256 -1.88 -30.16 25.37
N MET A 257 -2.81 -29.43 25.99
CA MET A 257 -4.15 -29.18 25.45
C MET A 257 -4.33 -27.67 25.27
N GLU A 258 -4.73 -27.26 24.08
CA GLU A 258 -5.14 -25.88 23.82
C GLU A 258 -6.65 -25.76 23.89
N PHE A 259 -7.13 -24.80 24.67
CA PHE A 259 -8.55 -24.55 24.87
C PHE A 259 -8.82 -23.04 24.71
N SER A 260 -9.49 -22.66 23.62
CA SER A 260 -9.91 -21.29 23.35
C SER A 260 -11.43 -21.19 23.43
N PRO A 261 -11.99 -20.78 24.57
CA PRO A 261 -13.43 -20.65 24.74
C PRO A 261 -14.10 -19.71 23.73
N TRP A 262 -13.38 -18.67 23.28
CA TRP A 262 -13.83 -17.71 22.29
C TRP A 262 -14.32 -18.32 20.96
N HIS A 263 -13.81 -19.49 20.55
CA HIS A 263 -14.21 -20.14 19.28
C HIS A 263 -15.60 -20.79 19.35
N PHE A 264 -16.26 -20.78 20.49
CA PHE A 264 -17.53 -21.42 20.68
C PHE A 264 -18.69 -20.43 20.67
N SER A 265 -19.91 -20.92 20.40
CA SER A 265 -21.10 -20.08 20.42
C SER A 265 -21.39 -19.57 21.84
N PRO A 266 -21.83 -18.31 22.03
CA PRO A 266 -22.19 -17.76 23.35
C PRO A 266 -23.24 -18.56 24.12
N SER A 267 -24.01 -19.42 23.47
CA SER A 267 -25.01 -20.32 24.07
C SER A 267 -24.45 -21.66 24.50
N SER A 268 -23.16 -21.90 24.31
CA SER A 268 -22.53 -23.20 24.59
C SER A 268 -22.09 -23.29 26.04
N ASP A 269 -22.28 -24.41 26.68
CA ASP A 269 -21.74 -24.73 28.01
C ASP A 269 -20.23 -24.95 27.90
N ILE A 270 -19.43 -23.95 28.32
CA ILE A 270 -17.97 -23.96 28.24
C ILE A 270 -17.40 -25.15 29.01
N THR A 271 -17.99 -25.47 30.16
CA THR A 271 -17.56 -26.61 31.00
C THR A 271 -17.73 -27.94 30.27
N LYS A 272 -18.87 -28.14 29.61
CA LYS A 272 -19.10 -29.34 28.80
C LYS A 272 -18.14 -29.45 27.65
N MET A 273 -17.90 -28.38 26.96
CA MET A 273 -16.96 -28.33 25.81
C MET A 273 -15.53 -28.63 26.23
N PHE A 274 -15.10 -28.10 27.36
CA PHE A 274 -13.81 -28.41 27.96
C PHE A 274 -13.62 -29.92 28.20
N PHE A 275 -14.59 -30.58 28.85
CA PHE A 275 -14.50 -32.02 29.10
C PHE A 275 -14.67 -32.85 27.84
N SER A 276 -15.47 -32.45 26.87
CA SER A 276 -15.52 -33.09 25.54
C SER A 276 -14.19 -32.95 24.78
N ARG A 277 -13.46 -31.87 24.96
CA ARG A 277 -12.11 -31.74 24.42
C ARG A 277 -11.16 -32.70 25.09
N LEU A 278 -11.17 -32.81 26.41
CA LEU A 278 -10.39 -33.77 27.16
C LEU A 278 -10.70 -35.23 26.73
N GLU A 279 -11.98 -35.57 26.60
CA GLU A 279 -12.41 -36.88 26.06
C GLU A 279 -11.69 -37.19 24.74
N ASN A 280 -11.72 -36.26 23.80
CA ASN A 280 -11.09 -36.47 22.48
C ASN A 280 -9.57 -36.58 22.57
N ASP A 281 -8.90 -35.70 23.32
CA ASP A 281 -7.44 -35.68 23.42
C ASP A 281 -6.90 -36.91 24.20
N PHE A 282 -7.70 -37.51 25.08
CA PHE A 282 -7.33 -38.73 25.83
C PHE A 282 -7.68 -40.05 25.14
N LYS A 283 -8.45 -40.08 24.03
CA LYS A 283 -8.79 -41.29 23.29
C LYS A 283 -7.59 -42.11 22.88
N ASP A 284 -6.52 -41.46 22.45
CA ASP A 284 -5.27 -42.12 22.03
C ASP A 284 -4.28 -42.37 23.17
N ILE A 285 -4.51 -41.78 24.35
CA ILE A 285 -3.59 -41.86 25.49
C ILE A 285 -4.10 -42.88 26.52
N ASN A 286 -5.36 -42.77 26.91
CA ASN A 286 -6.01 -43.67 27.88
C ASN A 286 -7.54 -43.66 27.69
N ASN A 287 -8.07 -44.69 27.07
CA ASN A 287 -9.51 -44.85 26.77
C ASN A 287 -10.41 -44.75 28.03
N GLN A 288 -9.95 -45.27 29.19
CA GLN A 288 -10.74 -45.23 30.40
C GLN A 288 -10.89 -43.80 30.95
N LEU A 289 -9.84 -43.00 30.89
CA LEU A 289 -9.90 -41.55 31.20
C LEU A 289 -10.81 -40.81 30.20
N SER A 290 -10.72 -41.11 28.91
CA SER A 290 -11.63 -40.57 27.90
C SER A 290 -13.09 -40.82 28.22
N ASP A 291 -13.45 -42.08 28.51
CA ASP A 291 -14.84 -42.45 28.86
C ASP A 291 -15.30 -41.73 30.18
N PHE A 292 -14.41 -41.60 31.15
CA PHE A 292 -14.76 -40.91 32.39
C PHE A 292 -14.92 -39.38 32.20
N PHE A 293 -14.15 -38.75 31.31
CA PHE A 293 -14.34 -37.35 30.97
C PHE A 293 -15.68 -37.13 30.24
N ALA A 294 -16.07 -38.03 29.34
CA ALA A 294 -17.37 -37.98 28.68
C ALA A 294 -18.51 -38.10 29.69
N GLU A 295 -18.42 -39.07 30.60
CA GLU A 295 -19.42 -39.28 31.65
C GLU A 295 -19.50 -38.06 32.60
N TYR A 296 -18.37 -37.47 32.93
CA TYR A 296 -18.28 -36.27 33.79
C TYR A 296 -18.86 -35.03 33.08
N ALA A 297 -18.64 -34.84 31.79
CA ALA A 297 -19.26 -33.78 30.98
C ALA A 297 -20.80 -33.90 31.01
N ASP A 298 -21.33 -35.10 30.83
CA ASP A 298 -22.78 -35.36 30.89
C ASP A 298 -23.40 -35.09 32.28
N LEU A 299 -22.64 -35.32 33.36
CA LEU A 299 -23.12 -35.06 34.71
C LEU A 299 -23.15 -33.55 35.04
N LEU A 300 -22.26 -32.75 34.44
CA LEU A 300 -22.21 -31.30 34.67
C LEU A 300 -23.23 -30.54 33.82
N SER A 301 -23.73 -31.14 32.71
CA SER A 301 -24.74 -30.50 31.86
C SER A 301 -26.14 -30.72 32.44
N ASP A 302 -26.74 -29.65 32.99
CA ASP A 302 -28.13 -29.66 33.57
C ASP A 302 -29.20 -29.66 32.46
N THR A 303 -29.33 -30.78 31.70
CA THR A 303 -30.47 -30.96 30.82
C THR A 303 -31.45 -31.98 31.46
N GLU A 304 -32.72 -31.59 31.53
CA GLU A 304 -33.83 -32.42 32.12
C GLU A 304 -33.94 -33.84 31.51
N TYR A 305 -33.38 -34.06 30.35
CA TYR A 305 -33.27 -35.37 29.68
C TYR A 305 -32.32 -36.35 30.39
N SER A 306 -31.43 -35.89 31.22
CA SER A 306 -30.42 -36.71 31.90
C SER A 306 -31.01 -37.55 33.03
N PHE A 307 -32.19 -37.24 33.58
CA PHE A 307 -32.79 -37.93 34.72
C PHE A 307 -33.23 -39.35 34.36
N ILE A 308 -33.84 -39.56 33.18
CA ILE A 308 -34.31 -40.88 32.74
C ILE A 308 -33.10 -41.77 32.35
N GLN A 309 -32.05 -41.21 31.78
CA GLN A 309 -30.82 -41.94 31.47
C GLN A 309 -30.00 -42.29 32.71
N LYS A 310 -30.00 -41.42 33.76
CA LYS A 310 -29.40 -41.70 35.08
C LYS A 310 -30.06 -42.93 35.75
N LEU A 311 -31.38 -43.08 35.61
CA LEU A 311 -32.13 -44.19 36.23
C LEU A 311 -31.87 -45.53 35.54
N LEU A 312 -31.57 -45.52 34.22
CA LEU A 312 -31.42 -46.72 33.42
C LEU A 312 -29.99 -47.28 33.36
N ARG A 313 -28.96 -46.47 33.63
CA ARG A 313 -27.55 -46.86 33.42
C ARG A 313 -26.69 -47.07 34.68
N GLY A 314 -27.26 -46.93 35.92
CA GLY A 314 -26.51 -47.17 37.15
C GLY A 314 -25.27 -46.27 37.28
N LYS A 315 -25.35 -44.97 36.85
CA LYS A 315 -24.24 -44.06 36.81
C LYS A 315 -23.64 -43.76 38.18
N LYS A 316 -22.30 -43.63 38.21
CA LYS A 316 -21.52 -43.27 39.40
C LYS A 316 -21.91 -41.89 39.90
N ASP A 317 -21.84 -41.69 41.19
CA ASP A 317 -21.99 -40.37 41.80
C ASP A 317 -20.82 -39.43 41.42
N TYR A 318 -21.10 -38.11 41.32
CA TYR A 318 -20.12 -37.09 40.94
C TYR A 318 -18.80 -37.20 41.71
N LYS A 319 -18.87 -37.42 43.05
CA LYS A 319 -17.68 -37.54 43.89
C LYS A 319 -16.86 -38.81 43.59
N THR A 320 -17.54 -39.88 43.30
CA THR A 320 -16.89 -41.18 42.94
C THR A 320 -16.17 -41.03 41.62
N LEU A 321 -16.83 -40.43 40.62
CA LEU A 321 -16.22 -40.24 39.28
C LEU A 321 -15.02 -39.28 39.36
N MET A 322 -15.11 -38.19 40.09
CA MET A 322 -14.03 -37.27 40.36
C MET A 322 -12.83 -37.96 41.02
N THR A 323 -13.11 -38.87 41.97
CA THR A 323 -12.05 -39.64 42.65
C THR A 323 -11.40 -40.64 41.69
N ASP A 324 -12.17 -41.31 40.83
CA ASP A 324 -11.66 -42.28 39.85
C ASP A 324 -10.78 -41.58 38.81
N ILE A 325 -11.23 -40.46 38.26
CA ILE A 325 -10.42 -39.62 37.35
C ILE A 325 -9.11 -39.21 38.02
N SER A 326 -9.20 -38.70 39.27
CA SER A 326 -8.01 -38.26 40.03
C SER A 326 -7.01 -39.39 40.26
N ASN A 327 -7.49 -40.60 40.57
CA ASN A 327 -6.62 -41.76 40.76
C ASN A 327 -5.93 -42.20 39.44
N LEU A 328 -6.67 -42.21 38.34
CA LEU A 328 -6.09 -42.56 37.04
C LEU A 328 -5.07 -41.52 36.58
N LEU A 329 -5.31 -40.22 36.79
CA LEU A 329 -4.35 -39.16 36.48
C LEU A 329 -3.08 -39.27 37.30
N LYS A 330 -3.16 -39.65 38.57
CA LYS A 330 -1.98 -39.96 39.42
C LYS A 330 -1.20 -41.15 38.88
N VAL A 331 -1.88 -42.24 38.49
CA VAL A 331 -1.27 -43.44 37.92
C VAL A 331 -0.61 -43.15 36.59
N LEU A 332 -1.23 -42.30 35.74
CA LEU A 332 -0.65 -41.88 34.48
C LEU A 332 0.69 -41.14 34.66
N GLY A 333 0.84 -40.39 35.76
CA GLY A 333 2.09 -39.72 36.17
C GLY A 333 2.52 -38.57 35.26
N ARG A 334 1.82 -38.33 34.17
CA ARG A 334 2.10 -37.20 33.21
C ARG A 334 1.33 -35.96 33.61
N LYS A 335 1.93 -34.79 33.46
CA LYS A 335 1.31 -33.49 33.69
C LYS A 335 0.57 -33.00 32.46
N LEU A 336 -0.69 -32.57 32.63
CA LEU A 336 -1.48 -31.96 31.57
C LEU A 336 -1.39 -30.44 31.67
N ILE A 337 -0.83 -29.81 30.67
CA ILE A 337 -0.81 -28.35 30.54
C ILE A 337 -1.98 -27.90 29.67
N ILE A 338 -2.87 -27.14 30.28
CA ILE A 338 -4.07 -26.59 29.63
C ILE A 338 -3.81 -25.14 29.34
N ILE A 339 -3.61 -24.81 28.06
CA ILE A 339 -3.38 -23.44 27.60
C ILE A 339 -4.71 -22.80 27.27
N ILE A 340 -5.05 -21.74 28.01
CA ILE A 340 -6.24 -20.91 27.75
C ILE A 340 -5.78 -19.57 27.23
N ASP A 341 -6.00 -19.32 25.93
CA ASP A 341 -5.72 -18.04 25.30
C ASP A 341 -7.01 -17.29 24.98
N ASP A 342 -6.90 -16.00 24.64
CA ASP A 342 -8.04 -15.11 24.33
C ASP A 342 -9.11 -15.02 25.43
N PHE A 343 -8.70 -15.18 26.69
CA PHE A 343 -9.59 -15.10 27.84
C PHE A 343 -10.20 -13.71 28.03
N ASP A 344 -9.48 -12.69 27.59
CA ASP A 344 -9.91 -11.27 27.57
C ASP A 344 -10.86 -10.91 26.42
N ARG A 345 -11.28 -11.86 25.60
CA ARG A 345 -12.33 -11.67 24.58
C ARG A 345 -13.71 -12.19 25.03
N LEU A 346 -13.76 -12.84 26.18
CA LEU A 346 -14.98 -13.44 26.70
C LEU A 346 -15.88 -12.39 27.35
N SER A 347 -17.18 -12.64 27.32
CA SER A 347 -18.14 -11.88 28.09
C SER A 347 -17.95 -12.10 29.59
N SER A 348 -18.47 -11.21 30.40
CA SER A 348 -18.40 -11.30 31.88
C SER A 348 -18.93 -12.63 32.44
N THR A 349 -19.98 -13.18 31.87
CA THR A 349 -20.57 -14.48 32.27
C THR A 349 -19.66 -15.65 31.89
N GLU A 350 -19.08 -15.63 30.71
CA GLU A 350 -18.15 -16.65 30.24
C GLU A 350 -16.84 -16.63 31.03
N ILE A 351 -16.34 -15.44 31.37
CA ILE A 351 -15.17 -15.27 32.26
C ILE A 351 -15.42 -15.97 33.58
N GLN A 352 -16.59 -15.73 34.21
CA GLN A 352 -16.95 -16.38 35.46
C GLN A 352 -17.06 -17.90 35.34
N GLU A 353 -17.58 -18.41 34.22
CA GLU A 353 -17.70 -19.85 33.98
C GLU A 353 -16.29 -20.49 33.85
N VAL A 354 -15.36 -19.89 33.09
CA VAL A 354 -13.98 -20.40 33.01
C VAL A 354 -13.26 -20.33 34.35
N LEU A 355 -13.45 -19.26 35.14
CA LEU A 355 -12.87 -19.18 36.47
C LEU A 355 -13.41 -20.28 37.42
N ARG A 356 -14.71 -20.59 37.34
CA ARG A 356 -15.33 -21.70 38.10
C ARG A 356 -14.81 -23.06 37.59
N LEU A 357 -14.61 -23.21 36.30
CA LEU A 357 -14.03 -24.41 35.71
C LEU A 357 -12.63 -24.68 36.29
N ILE A 358 -11.75 -23.68 36.29
CA ILE A 358 -10.34 -23.78 36.74
C ILE A 358 -10.30 -24.17 38.25
N ARG A 359 -11.08 -23.52 39.10
CA ARG A 359 -11.01 -23.74 40.56
C ARG A 359 -11.95 -24.81 41.07
N GLY A 360 -13.00 -25.15 40.34
CA GLY A 360 -14.05 -26.08 40.76
C GLY A 360 -14.04 -27.39 39.98
N SER A 361 -14.69 -27.38 38.80
CA SER A 361 -15.02 -28.59 38.05
C SER A 361 -13.80 -29.30 37.47
N ALA A 362 -12.69 -28.59 37.18
CA ALA A 362 -11.49 -29.17 36.60
C ALA A 362 -10.26 -29.13 37.56
N ASN A 363 -10.50 -29.07 38.86
CA ASN A 363 -9.43 -29.11 39.85
C ASN A 363 -8.92 -30.57 40.08
N PHE A 364 -8.21 -31.11 39.10
CA PHE A 364 -7.65 -32.47 39.14
C PHE A 364 -6.15 -32.47 39.41
N PRO A 365 -5.60 -33.53 40.03
CA PRO A 365 -4.16 -33.70 40.15
C PRO A 365 -3.51 -33.78 38.76
N ASN A 366 -2.29 -33.32 38.65
CA ASN A 366 -1.48 -33.23 37.43
C ASN A 366 -2.00 -32.25 36.36
N PHE A 367 -3.02 -31.44 36.67
CA PHE A 367 -3.49 -30.36 35.79
C PHE A 367 -2.74 -29.06 36.07
N ILE A 368 -2.31 -28.38 35.01
CA ILE A 368 -1.69 -27.04 35.08
C ILE A 368 -2.39 -26.16 34.07
N PHE A 369 -3.11 -25.17 34.58
CA PHE A 369 -3.76 -24.16 33.74
C PHE A 369 -2.77 -23.02 33.49
N LEU A 370 -2.53 -22.71 32.23
CA LEU A 370 -1.74 -21.57 31.78
C LEU A 370 -2.65 -20.63 31.00
N THR A 371 -3.11 -19.57 31.66
CA THR A 371 -4.12 -18.65 31.13
C THR A 371 -3.51 -17.30 30.84
N ALA A 372 -3.65 -16.80 29.60
CA ALA A 372 -3.14 -15.48 29.18
C ALA A 372 -4.29 -14.50 28.99
N PHE A 373 -4.19 -13.32 29.63
CA PHE A 373 -5.22 -12.29 29.56
C PHE A 373 -4.69 -10.89 29.93
N ASP A 374 -5.52 -9.88 29.64
CA ASP A 374 -5.36 -8.52 30.16
C ASP A 374 -6.13 -8.40 31.50
N LYS A 375 -5.41 -8.23 32.60
CA LYS A 375 -5.98 -8.19 33.95
C LYS A 375 -6.94 -7.04 34.14
N ASP A 376 -6.60 -5.86 33.60
CA ASP A 376 -7.41 -4.65 33.76
C ASP A 376 -8.74 -4.81 33.02
N TYR A 377 -8.71 -5.33 31.79
CA TYR A 377 -9.93 -5.64 31.03
C TYR A 377 -10.83 -6.64 31.77
N VAL A 378 -10.26 -7.76 32.22
CA VAL A 378 -11.02 -8.79 32.95
C VAL A 378 -11.61 -8.25 34.24
N GLN A 379 -10.90 -7.38 34.96
CA GLN A 379 -11.43 -6.72 36.19
C GLN A 379 -12.60 -5.79 35.86
N ILE A 380 -12.49 -4.99 34.80
CA ILE A 380 -13.58 -4.12 34.34
C ILE A 380 -14.79 -4.97 33.96
N ALA A 381 -14.64 -5.97 33.12
CA ALA A 381 -15.73 -6.86 32.69
C ALA A 381 -16.42 -7.57 33.83
N LEU A 382 -15.69 -7.99 34.87
CA LEU A 382 -16.28 -8.61 36.06
C LEU A 382 -17.01 -7.58 36.95
N SER A 383 -16.50 -6.33 37.04
CA SER A 383 -17.12 -5.27 37.84
C SER A 383 -18.45 -4.78 37.26
N GLU A 384 -18.60 -4.82 35.93
CA GLU A 384 -19.86 -4.49 35.26
C GLU A 384 -20.99 -5.47 35.59
N SER A 385 -20.66 -6.75 35.79
CA SER A 385 -21.67 -7.79 36.12
C SER A 385 -22.14 -7.76 37.58
N SER A 386 -21.34 -7.24 38.50
CA SER A 386 -21.71 -7.12 39.92
C SER A 386 -20.82 -6.09 40.62
N LYS A 387 -21.45 -5.03 41.16
CA LYS A 387 -20.79 -4.00 41.98
C LYS A 387 -20.15 -4.55 43.29
N ALA A 388 -20.41 -5.82 43.64
CA ALA A 388 -19.87 -6.46 44.83
C ALA A 388 -18.53 -7.20 44.59
N ILE A 389 -18.03 -7.23 43.33
CA ILE A 389 -16.80 -7.92 43.03
C ILE A 389 -15.61 -7.03 43.39
N SER A 390 -14.77 -7.54 44.30
CA SER A 390 -13.54 -6.86 44.74
C SER A 390 -12.53 -6.77 43.57
N PRO A 391 -11.74 -5.68 43.48
CA PRO A 391 -10.63 -5.58 42.52
C PRO A 391 -9.64 -6.75 42.60
N HIS A 392 -9.51 -7.40 43.75
CA HIS A 392 -8.64 -8.56 43.97
C HIS A 392 -9.32 -9.91 43.72
N TYR A 393 -10.51 -9.92 43.07
CA TYR A 393 -11.27 -11.16 42.85
C TYR A 393 -10.52 -12.18 42.02
N ILE A 394 -9.82 -11.77 40.99
CA ILE A 394 -9.07 -12.63 40.07
C ILE A 394 -7.93 -13.36 40.80
N GLU A 395 -7.28 -12.71 41.77
CA GLU A 395 -6.16 -13.27 42.54
C GLU A 395 -6.52 -14.54 43.32
N LYS A 396 -7.84 -14.78 43.59
CA LYS A 396 -8.32 -15.99 44.22
C LYS A 396 -8.30 -17.22 43.32
N PHE A 397 -8.20 -17.00 42.00
CA PHE A 397 -8.27 -18.08 41.01
C PHE A 397 -6.92 -18.51 40.51
N PHE A 398 -5.92 -17.63 40.49
CA PHE A 398 -4.57 -17.91 40.01
C PHE A 398 -3.58 -17.95 41.18
N GLU A 399 -2.84 -19.05 41.29
CA GLU A 399 -1.85 -19.25 42.37
C GLU A 399 -0.55 -18.49 42.05
N HIS A 400 -0.26 -18.34 40.76
CA HIS A 400 0.92 -17.64 40.28
C HIS A 400 0.52 -16.69 39.14
N GLU A 401 1.04 -15.46 39.21
CA GLU A 401 0.82 -14.42 38.22
C GLU A 401 2.17 -13.92 37.72
N TYR A 402 2.33 -13.88 36.39
CA TYR A 402 3.51 -13.35 35.70
C TYR A 402 3.10 -12.24 34.76
N ASN A 403 3.74 -11.09 34.92
CA ASN A 403 3.59 -9.98 34.00
C ASN A 403 4.62 -10.12 32.88
N LEU A 404 4.21 -9.99 31.62
CA LEU A 404 5.13 -9.97 30.51
C LEU A 404 6.00 -8.71 30.55
N PRO A 405 7.32 -8.84 30.36
CA PRO A 405 8.20 -7.69 30.29
C PRO A 405 7.81 -6.73 29.19
N ILE A 406 7.83 -5.42 29.53
CA ILE A 406 7.59 -4.34 28.57
C ILE A 406 8.81 -4.28 27.61
N TYR A 407 8.57 -3.94 26.35
CA TYR A 407 9.65 -3.78 25.36
C TYR A 407 10.51 -2.57 25.68
N SER A 408 11.81 -2.67 25.41
CA SER A 408 12.64 -1.47 25.44
C SER A 408 12.39 -0.65 24.15
N LYS A 409 12.30 0.67 24.27
CA LYS A 409 12.14 1.60 23.13
C LYS A 409 13.22 1.37 22.05
N LYS A 410 14.43 0.92 22.44
CA LYS A 410 15.51 0.57 21.54
C LYS A 410 15.15 -0.61 20.61
N VAL A 411 14.47 -1.63 21.14
CA VAL A 411 14.03 -2.81 20.36
C VAL A 411 12.95 -2.40 19.37
N LEU A 412 11.97 -1.61 19.82
CA LEU A 412 10.89 -1.11 18.94
C LEU A 412 11.46 -0.25 17.81
N ARG A 413 12.39 0.68 18.13
CA ARG A 413 13.07 1.49 17.13
C ARG A 413 13.84 0.65 16.11
N GLY A 414 14.59 -0.33 16.59
CA GLY A 414 15.32 -1.25 15.71
C GLY A 414 14.39 -1.96 14.74
N ARG A 415 13.23 -2.40 15.22
CA ARG A 415 12.24 -3.08 14.38
C ARG A 415 11.58 -2.15 13.35
N ILE A 416 11.25 -0.90 13.72
CA ILE A 416 10.75 0.10 12.79
C ILE A 416 11.75 0.32 11.65
N ILE A 417 13.03 0.51 11.97
CA ILE A 417 14.08 0.71 10.98
C ILE A 417 14.23 -0.51 10.06
N GLU A 418 14.24 -1.73 10.63
CA GLU A 418 14.33 -2.97 9.85
C GLU A 418 13.18 -3.14 8.85
N ILE A 419 11.96 -2.73 9.22
CA ILE A 419 10.82 -2.74 8.32
C ILE A 419 10.98 -1.66 7.24
N ALA A 420 11.39 -0.45 7.61
CA ALA A 420 11.60 0.65 6.69
C ALA A 420 12.65 0.33 5.62
N GLU A 421 13.75 -0.34 5.99
CA GLU A 421 14.83 -0.79 5.08
C GLU A 421 14.33 -1.71 3.96
N GLN A 422 13.16 -2.33 4.12
CA GLN A 422 12.62 -3.25 3.12
C GLN A 422 11.92 -2.54 1.95
N PHE A 423 11.46 -1.29 2.12
CA PHE A 423 10.65 -0.61 1.12
C PHE A 423 11.05 0.84 0.82
N MET A 424 11.72 1.54 1.74
CA MET A 424 12.14 2.94 1.53
C MET A 424 13.39 3.02 0.66
N ASP A 425 13.50 4.08 -0.14
CA ASP A 425 14.70 4.44 -0.87
C ASP A 425 15.79 4.95 0.09
N GLU A 426 17.05 5.00 -0.33
CA GLU A 426 18.18 5.31 0.54
C GLU A 426 18.09 6.70 1.18
N ASP A 427 17.66 7.70 0.42
CA ASP A 427 17.53 9.09 0.90
C ASP A 427 16.40 9.22 1.92
N ASP A 428 15.21 8.69 1.60
CA ASP A 428 14.05 8.69 2.49
C ASP A 428 14.32 7.86 3.75
N LEU A 429 15.02 6.73 3.61
CA LEU A 429 15.42 5.90 4.72
C LEU A 429 16.38 6.64 5.67
N CYS A 430 17.30 7.45 5.14
CA CYS A 430 18.20 8.26 5.94
C CYS A 430 17.42 9.29 6.75
N ASN A 431 16.52 10.04 6.10
CA ASN A 431 15.64 11.01 6.73
C ASN A 431 14.73 10.37 7.78
N PHE A 432 14.17 9.22 7.46
CA PHE A 432 13.30 8.48 8.38
C PHE A 432 14.05 7.92 9.59
N LYS A 433 15.28 7.42 9.41
CA LYS A 433 16.15 6.98 10.51
C LYS A 433 16.48 8.13 11.46
N GLU A 434 16.77 9.30 10.93
CA GLU A 434 17.01 10.49 11.75
C GLU A 434 15.74 10.88 12.53
N TYR A 435 14.61 10.97 11.86
CA TYR A 435 13.31 11.27 12.45
C TYR A 435 12.92 10.31 13.60
N ILE A 436 13.07 9.00 13.41
CA ILE A 436 12.79 7.98 14.43
C ILE A 436 13.82 7.98 15.57
N SER A 437 15.02 8.50 15.30
CA SER A 437 16.12 8.54 16.28
C SER A 437 16.12 9.81 17.12
N GLN A 438 15.39 10.84 16.74
CA GLN A 438 15.28 12.08 17.49
C GLN A 438 14.67 11.80 18.87
N ASP A 439 15.52 11.90 19.89
CA ASP A 439 15.10 11.88 21.28
C ASP A 439 14.89 13.34 21.72
N ASN A 440 13.65 13.81 21.63
CA ASN A 440 13.27 15.14 22.06
C ASN A 440 13.21 15.29 23.60
N SER A 441 13.93 14.46 24.33
CA SER A 441 13.98 14.47 25.81
C SER A 441 14.39 15.81 26.40
N LEU A 442 15.17 16.63 25.65
CA LEU A 442 15.52 18.00 26.06
C LEU A 442 14.31 18.95 26.18
N PHE A 443 13.20 18.62 25.49
CA PHE A 443 11.95 19.38 25.54
C PHE A 443 10.80 18.62 26.21
N ASN A 444 11.08 17.54 26.94
CA ASN A 444 10.07 16.61 27.50
C ASN A 444 9.18 15.92 26.42
N LYS A 445 9.62 15.90 25.18
CA LYS A 445 8.98 15.17 24.07
C LYS A 445 9.73 13.87 23.91
N GLY A 446 9.03 12.75 24.04
CA GLY A 446 9.58 11.39 23.83
C GLY A 446 9.88 11.11 22.36
N TYR A 447 10.16 9.85 22.03
CA TYR A 447 10.28 9.41 20.64
C TYR A 447 8.97 9.60 19.88
N VAL A 448 9.06 9.89 18.58
CA VAL A 448 7.88 10.07 17.71
C VAL A 448 6.91 8.90 17.78
N PHE A 449 7.42 7.67 17.91
CA PHE A 449 6.64 6.44 18.02
C PHE A 449 6.22 6.10 19.46
N GLU A 450 6.45 6.98 20.43
CA GLU A 450 6.14 6.73 21.85
C GLU A 450 4.64 6.46 22.11
N PRO A 451 3.71 7.11 21.39
CA PRO A 451 2.29 6.79 21.50
C PRO A 451 1.93 5.36 21.08
N LEU A 452 2.82 4.68 20.32
CA LEU A 452 2.65 3.29 19.93
C LEU A 452 3.15 2.37 21.05
N GLY A 453 2.22 1.78 21.79
CA GLY A 453 2.54 0.99 22.98
C GLY A 453 3.11 -0.41 22.68
N ASN A 454 2.88 -0.97 21.48
CA ASN A 454 3.17 -2.37 21.20
C ASN A 454 3.56 -2.63 19.73
N LEU A 455 4.09 -3.83 19.45
CA LEU A 455 4.52 -4.22 18.10
C LEU A 455 3.38 -4.26 17.08
N ARG A 456 2.16 -4.64 17.49
CA ARG A 456 0.99 -4.69 16.60
C ARG A 456 0.67 -3.31 16.04
N GLU A 457 0.70 -2.28 16.88
CA GLU A 457 0.50 -0.89 16.46
C GLU A 457 1.61 -0.42 15.53
N ILE A 458 2.87 -0.76 15.84
CA ILE A 458 4.00 -0.48 14.95
C ILE A 458 3.83 -1.15 13.60
N TYR A 459 3.43 -2.43 13.55
CA TYR A 459 3.22 -3.13 12.28
C TYR A 459 2.07 -2.51 11.49
N ARG A 460 0.97 -2.14 12.13
CA ARG A 460 -0.15 -1.44 11.49
C ARG A 460 0.29 -0.08 10.93
N TRP A 461 1.04 0.69 11.69
CA TRP A 461 1.58 1.98 11.27
C TRP A 461 2.54 1.83 10.07
N MET A 462 3.52 0.95 10.16
CA MET A 462 4.48 0.70 9.08
C MET A 462 3.83 0.11 7.82
N ASN A 463 2.84 -0.76 7.97
CA ASN A 463 2.07 -1.28 6.85
C ASN A 463 1.28 -0.17 6.15
N SER A 464 0.66 0.75 6.89
CA SER A 464 -0.05 1.90 6.34
C SER A 464 0.89 2.83 5.57
N ILE A 465 2.04 3.18 6.14
CA ILE A 465 3.09 3.95 5.47
C ILE A 465 3.55 3.24 4.18
N SER A 466 3.85 1.95 4.25
CA SER A 466 4.35 1.17 3.11
C SER A 466 3.39 1.18 1.91
N VAL A 467 2.09 1.14 2.14
CA VAL A 467 1.06 1.19 1.09
C VAL A 467 1.04 2.55 0.40
N LYS A 468 1.01 3.63 1.18
CA LYS A 468 0.97 5.00 0.64
C LYS A 468 2.31 5.42 0.05
N TYR A 469 3.42 5.05 0.66
CA TYR A 469 4.77 5.38 0.19
C TYR A 469 5.02 4.89 -1.24
N LYS A 470 4.50 3.74 -1.62
CA LYS A 470 4.66 3.24 -2.99
C LYS A 470 4.16 4.23 -4.05
N VAL A 471 3.05 4.87 -3.78
CA VAL A 471 2.41 5.82 -4.72
C VAL A 471 3.02 7.21 -4.58
N LEU A 472 3.36 7.61 -3.36
CA LEU A 472 3.69 8.98 -2.99
C LEU A 472 5.19 9.25 -2.76
N ARG A 473 6.08 8.26 -2.91
CA ARG A 473 7.50 8.36 -2.53
C ARG A 473 8.24 9.57 -3.11
N SER A 474 7.93 9.94 -4.36
CA SER A 474 8.52 11.10 -5.02
C SER A 474 7.71 12.38 -4.84
N GLU A 475 6.52 12.29 -4.27
CA GLU A 475 5.52 13.35 -4.21
C GLU A 475 5.32 13.92 -2.81
N CYS A 476 5.83 13.26 -1.78
CA CYS A 476 5.61 13.61 -0.38
C CYS A 476 6.87 13.45 0.45
N ILE A 477 6.94 14.16 1.57
CA ILE A 477 8.00 13.98 2.57
C ILE A 477 7.64 12.80 3.47
N ILE A 478 8.56 11.85 3.62
CA ILE A 478 8.32 10.60 4.37
C ILE A 478 7.99 10.85 5.85
N THR A 479 8.57 11.87 6.47
CA THR A 479 8.30 12.19 7.87
C THR A 479 6.88 12.72 8.07
N ASP A 480 6.40 13.56 7.18
CA ASP A 480 5.04 14.10 7.21
C ASP A 480 4.02 12.99 6.94
N LEU A 481 4.31 12.10 5.98
CA LEU A 481 3.49 10.92 5.73
C LEU A 481 3.40 10.03 6.97
N ALA A 482 4.52 9.82 7.66
CA ALA A 482 4.57 9.01 8.88
C ALA A 482 3.75 9.63 10.01
N ASP A 483 3.85 10.95 10.23
CA ASP A 483 3.03 11.67 11.22
C ASP A 483 1.55 11.68 10.87
N LEU A 484 1.21 11.84 9.59
CA LEU A 484 -0.19 11.81 9.15
C LEU A 484 -0.82 10.41 9.33
N GLU A 485 -0.07 9.34 9.05
CA GLU A 485 -0.53 7.97 9.30
C GLU A 485 -0.63 7.67 10.80
N LEU A 486 0.24 8.26 11.60
CA LEU A 486 0.14 8.18 13.06
C LEU A 486 -1.13 8.91 13.56
N LEU A 487 -1.40 10.10 13.02
CA LEU A 487 -2.63 10.85 13.30
C LEU A 487 -3.89 10.05 12.93
N ASN A 488 -3.89 9.46 11.73
CA ASN A 488 -5.01 8.64 11.25
C ASN A 488 -5.27 7.43 12.16
N MET A 489 -4.21 6.77 12.63
CA MET A 489 -4.33 5.59 13.47
C MET A 489 -4.79 5.90 14.90
N LEU A 490 -4.25 6.94 15.50
CA LEU A 490 -4.53 7.29 16.90
C LEU A 490 -5.75 8.21 17.05
N PHE A 491 -5.94 9.14 16.11
CA PHE A 491 -6.96 10.19 16.18
C PHE A 491 -7.78 10.27 14.87
N PRO A 492 -8.46 9.20 14.44
CA PRO A 492 -9.13 9.13 13.14
C PRO A 492 -10.19 10.22 12.93
N LYS A 493 -10.84 10.70 14.00
CA LYS A 493 -11.81 11.79 13.90
C LYS A 493 -11.15 13.13 13.55
N ILE A 494 -9.95 13.39 14.08
CA ILE A 494 -9.17 14.60 13.76
C ILE A 494 -8.65 14.51 12.32
N TYR A 495 -8.11 13.35 11.95
CA TYR A 495 -7.69 13.10 10.57
C TYR A 495 -8.82 13.36 9.57
N SER A 496 -10.02 12.79 9.81
CA SER A 496 -11.18 12.99 8.94
C SER A 496 -11.66 14.44 8.92
N ALA A 497 -11.57 15.18 10.02
CA ALA A 497 -11.90 16.58 10.03
C ALA A 497 -10.95 17.42 9.16
N LEU A 498 -9.64 17.16 9.24
CA LEU A 498 -8.64 17.82 8.39
C LEU A 498 -8.79 17.43 6.91
N GLU A 499 -9.14 16.18 6.61
CA GLU A 499 -9.36 15.70 5.25
C GLU A 499 -10.59 16.34 4.58
N GLN A 500 -11.71 16.39 5.30
CA GLN A 500 -13.00 16.87 4.76
C GLN A 500 -13.09 18.38 4.68
N ASP A 501 -12.51 19.08 5.64
CA ASP A 501 -12.64 20.52 5.83
C ASP A 501 -11.27 21.22 5.94
N THR A 502 -10.31 20.86 5.08
CA THR A 502 -8.93 21.38 5.09
C THR A 502 -8.92 22.92 5.16
N GLU A 503 -9.65 23.58 4.27
CA GLU A 503 -9.68 25.04 4.19
C GLU A 503 -10.36 25.73 5.39
N THR A 504 -11.16 24.97 6.16
CA THR A 504 -11.80 25.48 7.39
C THR A 504 -10.82 25.50 8.55
N TYR A 505 -9.96 24.50 8.67
CA TYR A 505 -9.05 24.36 9.82
C TYR A 505 -7.63 24.84 9.54
N LEU A 506 -7.24 24.93 8.27
CA LEU A 506 -5.91 25.36 7.85
C LEU A 506 -6.00 26.69 7.11
N ILE A 507 -5.02 27.56 7.37
CA ILE A 507 -4.86 28.84 6.66
C ILE A 507 -3.49 28.89 6.01
N ALA A 508 -3.41 29.34 4.76
CA ALA A 508 -2.16 29.60 4.08
C ALA A 508 -1.55 30.92 4.56
N GLU A 509 -0.48 30.84 5.33
CA GLU A 509 0.34 31.99 5.76
C GLU A 509 1.65 32.00 4.98
N HIS A 510 2.20 33.18 4.72
CA HIS A 510 3.52 33.35 4.10
C HIS A 510 3.79 32.53 2.84
N GLY A 511 3.03 32.77 1.80
CA GLY A 511 3.03 32.01 0.55
C GLY A 511 1.94 30.96 0.57
N ASP A 512 2.30 29.69 0.36
CA ASP A 512 1.32 28.59 0.27
C ASP A 512 1.43 27.58 1.42
N ASN A 513 2.09 27.95 2.53
CA ASN A 513 2.24 27.07 3.68
C ASN A 513 1.03 27.14 4.60
N TYR A 514 0.38 26.02 4.83
CA TYR A 514 -0.71 25.89 5.79
C TYR A 514 -0.21 25.88 7.24
N THR A 515 -0.95 26.60 8.09
CA THR A 515 -0.87 26.51 9.56
C THR A 515 -2.28 26.28 10.12
N LEU A 516 -2.37 25.79 11.35
CA LEU A 516 -3.66 25.68 12.03
C LEU A 516 -4.24 27.08 12.29
N TRP A 517 -5.52 27.25 11.93
CA TRP A 517 -6.25 28.47 12.25
C TRP A 517 -6.31 28.70 13.76
N ASP A 518 -5.84 29.88 14.19
CA ASP A 518 -5.87 30.33 15.58
C ASP A 518 -6.33 31.78 15.63
N GLU A 519 -7.55 32.01 16.08
CA GLU A 519 -8.21 33.31 16.14
C GLU A 519 -7.39 34.36 16.97
N THR A 520 -6.55 33.88 17.91
CA THR A 520 -5.77 34.79 18.80
C THR A 520 -4.53 35.35 18.12
N LYS A 521 -4.11 34.82 16.98
CA LYS A 521 -2.86 35.18 16.30
C LYS A 521 -3.02 36.13 15.12
N VAL A 522 -4.23 36.27 14.61
CA VAL A 522 -4.51 37.10 13.46
C VAL A 522 -4.61 38.56 13.95
N SER A 523 -3.73 39.42 13.48
CA SER A 523 -3.80 40.85 13.80
C SER A 523 -5.09 41.48 13.27
N GLU A 524 -5.65 42.47 13.98
CA GLU A 524 -6.91 43.12 13.58
C GLU A 524 -6.86 43.70 12.16
N ASP A 525 -5.70 44.09 11.66
CA ASP A 525 -5.52 44.61 10.29
C ASP A 525 -5.62 43.50 9.21
N HIS A 526 -5.25 42.26 9.52
CA HIS A 526 -5.40 41.12 8.60
C HIS A 526 -6.79 40.50 8.64
N LEU A 527 -7.54 40.66 9.75
CA LEU A 527 -8.90 40.13 9.93
C LEU A 527 -9.92 40.74 8.96
N THR A 528 -9.66 41.91 8.38
CA THR A 528 -10.53 42.58 7.40
C THR A 528 -10.48 41.90 6.01
N TRP A 529 -9.42 41.17 5.69
CA TRP A 529 -9.23 40.49 4.42
C TRP A 529 -9.68 39.02 4.43
N PHE A 530 -9.70 38.40 5.64
CA PHE A 530 -10.17 37.02 5.79
C PHE A 530 -11.61 36.99 6.29
N ASN A 531 -12.46 36.22 5.62
CA ASN A 531 -13.83 35.98 6.09
C ASN A 531 -13.77 35.14 7.38
N LYS A 532 -13.86 35.79 8.55
CA LYS A 532 -13.84 35.14 9.88
C LYS A 532 -14.78 33.95 10.00
N ASN A 533 -15.86 33.95 9.21
CA ASN A 533 -16.90 32.91 9.24
C ASN A 533 -16.51 31.67 8.41
N ALA A 534 -15.41 31.72 7.67
CA ALA A 534 -14.97 30.61 6.84
C ALA A 534 -14.01 29.65 7.59
N HIS A 535 -13.38 30.12 8.70
CA HIS A 535 -12.39 29.31 9.43
C HIS A 535 -12.87 28.99 10.84
N ALA A 536 -12.47 27.83 11.34
CA ALA A 536 -12.79 27.35 12.69
C ALA A 536 -11.53 26.83 13.40
N ASP A 537 -11.40 27.15 14.68
CA ASP A 537 -10.32 26.62 15.52
C ASP A 537 -10.55 25.15 15.85
N LEU A 538 -9.72 24.28 15.32
CA LEU A 538 -9.78 22.83 15.54
C LEU A 538 -9.81 22.48 17.03
N LYS A 539 -9.04 23.20 17.85
CA LYS A 539 -8.92 22.95 19.29
C LYS A 539 -10.19 23.31 20.08
N LYS A 540 -11.07 24.14 19.49
CA LYS A 540 -12.39 24.47 20.08
C LYS A 540 -13.51 23.55 19.61
N THR A 541 -13.23 22.67 18.65
CA THR A 541 -14.24 21.73 18.13
C THR A 541 -14.60 20.64 19.14
N LYS A 542 -15.81 20.11 18.99
CA LYS A 542 -16.27 18.97 19.78
C LYS A 542 -15.37 17.73 19.57
N VAL A 543 -14.87 17.55 18.34
CA VAL A 543 -14.00 16.43 17.98
C VAL A 543 -12.70 16.45 18.79
N TYR A 544 -12.11 17.63 19.00
CA TYR A 544 -10.90 17.77 19.80
C TYR A 544 -11.22 17.67 21.32
N THR A 545 -12.30 18.31 21.77
CA THR A 545 -12.63 18.38 23.22
C THR A 545 -13.09 17.04 23.80
N GLU A 546 -13.59 16.12 22.97
CA GLU A 546 -13.95 14.74 23.37
C GLU A 546 -12.73 13.83 23.60
N ILE A 547 -11.53 14.25 23.14
CA ILE A 547 -10.31 13.46 23.35
C ILE A 547 -9.89 13.54 24.82
N PRO A 548 -9.55 12.40 25.46
CA PRO A 548 -9.06 12.37 26.84
C PRO A 548 -7.86 13.33 27.03
N GLU A 549 -7.78 13.96 28.17
CA GLU A 549 -6.73 14.94 28.45
C GLU A 549 -5.33 14.32 28.42
N SER A 550 -5.21 13.03 28.76
CA SER A 550 -3.99 12.24 28.67
C SER A 550 -3.45 12.16 27.23
N ASP A 551 -4.33 12.06 26.23
CA ASP A 551 -3.99 11.78 24.84
C ASP A 551 -3.84 13.08 24.02
N ARG A 552 -4.34 14.22 24.53
CA ARG A 552 -4.22 15.53 23.87
C ARG A 552 -2.78 15.97 23.64
N LYS A 553 -1.87 15.59 24.55
CA LYS A 553 -0.47 15.91 24.41
C LYS A 553 0.13 15.23 23.18
N ASP A 554 -0.15 13.97 22.98
CA ASP A 554 0.33 13.21 21.83
C ASP A 554 -0.25 13.76 20.53
N LEU A 555 -1.54 14.14 20.53
CA LEU A 555 -2.18 14.81 19.41
C LEU A 555 -1.50 16.16 19.07
N ASP A 556 -1.29 17.00 20.08
CA ASP A 556 -0.67 18.30 19.88
C ASP A 556 0.78 18.17 19.39
N ASP A 557 1.53 17.18 19.88
CA ASP A 557 2.88 16.90 19.41
C ASP A 557 2.91 16.44 17.94
N ILE A 558 1.94 15.66 17.49
CA ILE A 558 1.80 15.26 16.08
C ILE A 558 1.44 16.48 15.21
N LEU A 559 0.44 17.26 15.64
CA LEU A 559 0.01 18.46 14.91
C LEU A 559 1.12 19.53 14.83
N ASP A 560 1.90 19.72 15.89
CA ASP A 560 3.04 20.67 15.92
C ASP A 560 4.18 20.23 14.97
N ARG A 561 4.33 18.93 14.68
CA ARG A 561 5.29 18.44 13.67
C ARG A 561 4.77 18.61 12.25
N LEU A 562 3.51 18.28 12.01
CA LEU A 562 2.88 18.45 10.69
C LEU A 562 2.69 19.90 10.30
N LEU A 563 2.32 20.75 11.26
CA LEU A 563 1.91 22.14 11.06
C LEU A 563 2.62 23.08 12.06
N PRO A 564 3.96 23.22 11.96
CA PRO A 564 4.73 24.02 12.91
C PRO A 564 4.36 25.50 12.86
N LYS A 565 4.20 26.11 14.01
CA LYS A 565 3.69 27.48 14.22
C LYS A 565 4.56 28.60 13.62
N TYR A 566 5.84 28.38 13.41
CA TYR A 566 6.82 29.39 13.00
C TYR A 566 7.79 28.86 11.94
N SER A 567 7.30 28.56 10.78
CA SER A 567 8.18 28.16 9.68
C SER A 567 8.06 29.14 8.52
N TRP A 568 9.03 30.00 8.39
CA TRP A 568 9.13 31.02 7.33
C TRP A 568 9.63 30.50 6.00
N HIS A 569 10.13 29.24 5.98
CA HIS A 569 10.69 28.65 4.77
C HIS A 569 9.65 27.81 4.05
N ALA A 570 9.55 28.02 2.75
CA ALA A 570 8.85 27.08 1.88
C ALA A 570 9.46 25.67 2.05
N CYS A 571 8.61 24.71 2.32
CA CYS A 571 9.00 23.32 2.42
C CYS A 571 8.24 22.56 1.33
N PRO A 572 8.76 22.53 0.10
CA PRO A 572 8.08 21.89 -1.01
C PRO A 572 7.82 20.43 -0.71
N LYS A 573 6.71 19.91 -1.19
CA LYS A 573 6.23 18.53 -0.95
C LYS A 573 5.84 18.23 0.50
N SER A 574 5.92 19.18 1.44
CA SER A 574 5.45 18.99 2.81
C SER A 574 3.92 18.93 2.87
N PHE A 575 3.39 18.26 3.89
CA PHE A 575 1.95 18.27 4.19
C PHE A 575 1.39 19.69 4.36
N ARG A 576 2.18 20.63 4.87
CA ARG A 576 1.79 22.03 5.01
C ARG A 576 1.76 22.83 3.71
N ASP A 577 2.40 22.37 2.63
CA ASP A 577 2.33 23.01 1.32
C ASP A 577 0.94 22.80 0.72
N SER A 578 0.18 23.87 0.54
CA SER A 578 -1.20 23.82 0.02
C SER A 578 -1.32 23.14 -1.34
N ASN A 579 -0.24 23.12 -2.12
CA ASN A 579 -0.19 22.44 -3.42
C ASN A 579 -0.01 20.91 -3.30
N TYR A 580 0.46 20.44 -2.13
CA TYR A 580 0.75 19.02 -1.90
C TYR A 580 -0.12 18.38 -0.82
N THR A 581 -0.77 19.17 0.05
CA THR A 581 -1.57 18.67 1.19
C THR A 581 -2.57 17.60 0.79
N TYR A 582 -3.30 17.79 -0.31
CA TYR A 582 -4.33 16.84 -0.76
C TYR A 582 -3.75 15.48 -1.18
N ARG A 583 -2.48 15.40 -1.63
CA ARG A 583 -1.81 14.15 -2.01
C ARG A 583 -1.64 13.21 -0.82
N TYR A 584 -1.46 13.76 0.35
CA TYR A 584 -1.33 13.00 1.58
C TYR A 584 -2.64 12.33 2.00
N PHE A 585 -3.78 12.95 1.70
CA PHE A 585 -5.09 12.40 2.00
C PHE A 585 -5.55 11.39 0.94
N TYR A 586 -5.37 11.73 -0.33
CA TYR A 586 -5.73 10.86 -1.43
C TYR A 586 -4.61 9.83 -1.67
N GLN A 587 -4.96 8.56 -1.77
CA GLN A 587 -3.99 7.48 -2.00
C GLN A 587 -3.46 7.43 -3.43
N ASP A 588 -3.89 8.37 -4.28
CA ASP A 588 -3.49 8.53 -5.68
C ASP A 588 -3.48 10.00 -6.06
N LEU A 589 -2.83 10.31 -7.17
CA LEU A 589 -2.92 11.64 -7.76
C LEU A 589 -4.31 11.84 -8.36
N SER A 590 -4.89 13.03 -8.17
CA SER A 590 -6.15 13.36 -8.84
C SER A 590 -5.98 13.35 -10.36
N ASP A 591 -7.08 13.12 -11.10
CA ASP A 591 -7.07 13.15 -12.57
C ASP A 591 -6.54 14.47 -13.14
N ASN A 592 -6.57 15.56 -12.33
CA ASN A 592 -6.08 16.88 -12.68
C ASN A 592 -4.67 17.16 -12.15
N ASP A 593 -3.90 16.15 -11.77
CA ASP A 593 -2.52 16.30 -11.29
C ASP A 593 -1.57 15.30 -11.95
N MET A 594 -0.28 15.59 -11.91
CA MET A 594 0.77 14.82 -12.55
C MET A 594 1.87 14.49 -11.55
N SER A 595 2.38 13.27 -11.58
CA SER A 595 3.53 12.87 -10.77
C SER A 595 4.81 13.56 -11.23
N ASP A 596 5.75 13.77 -10.30
CA ASP A 596 7.07 14.30 -10.62
C ASP A 596 7.82 13.42 -11.63
N GLU A 597 7.63 12.09 -11.56
CA GLU A 597 8.24 11.16 -12.52
C GLU A 597 7.73 11.40 -13.94
N LYS A 598 6.42 11.50 -14.13
CA LYS A 598 5.82 11.83 -15.44
C LYS A 598 6.21 13.23 -15.90
N PHE A 599 6.34 14.18 -14.97
CA PHE A 599 6.79 15.52 -15.30
C PHE A 599 8.24 15.53 -15.78
N ILE A 600 9.15 14.80 -15.13
CA ILE A 600 10.53 14.65 -15.56
C ILE A 600 10.59 13.96 -16.93
N GLU A 601 9.81 12.91 -17.14
CA GLU A 601 9.71 12.26 -18.46
C GLU A 601 9.23 13.24 -19.54
N PHE A 602 8.26 14.08 -19.24
CA PHE A 602 7.77 15.11 -20.15
C PHE A 602 8.84 16.14 -20.51
N ILE A 603 9.51 16.75 -19.53
CA ILE A 603 10.51 17.81 -19.80
C ILE A 603 11.80 17.31 -20.44
N THR A 604 12.08 16.00 -20.37
CA THR A 604 13.26 15.39 -21.01
C THR A 604 13.03 15.03 -22.46
N GLN A 605 11.82 15.19 -23.00
CA GLN A 605 11.53 15.02 -24.42
C GLN A 605 12.16 16.15 -25.27
N PRO A 606 12.30 15.96 -26.59
CA PRO A 606 12.74 17.05 -27.47
C PRO A 606 11.83 18.29 -27.32
N LEU A 607 12.44 19.47 -27.26
CA LEU A 607 11.73 20.72 -26.97
C LEU A 607 10.53 20.98 -27.90
N ASP A 608 10.62 20.59 -29.17
CA ASP A 608 9.53 20.76 -30.16
C ASP A 608 8.31 19.88 -29.79
N VAL A 609 8.54 18.66 -29.27
CA VAL A 609 7.49 17.77 -28.79
C VAL A 609 6.83 18.36 -27.52
N VAL A 610 7.65 18.87 -26.60
CA VAL A 610 7.18 19.54 -25.39
C VAL A 610 6.31 20.74 -25.73
N LYS A 611 6.72 21.56 -26.70
CA LYS A 611 5.93 22.71 -27.19
C LYS A 611 4.58 22.27 -27.75
N GLU A 612 4.55 21.22 -28.56
CA GLU A 612 3.32 20.69 -29.14
C GLU A 612 2.36 20.15 -28.06
N ILE A 613 2.89 19.50 -27.01
CA ILE A 613 2.08 19.03 -25.87
C ILE A 613 1.52 20.23 -25.09
N LEU A 614 2.33 21.25 -24.80
CA LEU A 614 1.91 22.44 -24.08
C LEU A 614 0.84 23.24 -24.86
N ASP A 615 0.96 23.31 -26.18
CA ASP A 615 -0.01 23.99 -27.03
C ASP A 615 -1.39 23.30 -27.06
N LYS A 616 -1.44 22.01 -26.70
CA LYS A 616 -2.66 21.18 -26.61
C LYS A 616 -3.14 20.97 -25.18
N ASP A 617 -2.46 21.57 -24.19
CA ASP A 617 -2.79 21.42 -22.75
C ASP A 617 -4.01 22.27 -22.36
N GLU A 618 -5.20 21.83 -22.81
CA GLU A 618 -6.47 22.54 -22.56
C GLU A 618 -6.78 22.62 -21.06
N ASP A 619 -6.45 21.59 -20.28
CA ASP A 619 -6.69 21.49 -18.83
C ASP A 619 -5.63 22.23 -18.00
N GLY A 620 -4.55 22.68 -18.63
CA GLY A 620 -3.44 23.39 -17.97
C GLY A 620 -2.65 22.53 -17.00
N LEU A 621 -2.66 21.20 -17.17
CA LEU A 621 -2.02 20.25 -16.28
C LEU A 621 -0.48 20.40 -16.26
N TYR A 622 0.13 20.44 -17.45
CA TYR A 622 1.57 20.60 -17.60
C TYR A 622 2.03 22.00 -17.18
N LEU A 623 1.24 23.03 -17.53
CA LEU A 623 1.53 24.41 -17.16
C LEU A 623 1.51 24.63 -15.65
N ARG A 624 0.52 24.03 -14.97
CA ARG A 624 0.43 24.09 -13.50
C ARG A 624 1.66 23.46 -12.86
N ARG A 625 2.11 22.30 -13.40
CA ARG A 625 3.29 21.60 -12.88
C ARG A 625 4.59 22.38 -13.13
N ILE A 626 4.76 22.95 -14.31
CA ILE A 626 5.89 23.85 -14.62
C ILE A 626 5.90 25.02 -13.64
N TRP A 627 4.74 25.61 -13.37
CA TRP A 627 4.62 26.76 -12.45
C TRP A 627 4.99 26.37 -11.02
N LEU A 628 4.55 25.21 -10.55
CA LEU A 628 4.87 24.68 -9.23
C LEU A 628 6.39 24.49 -9.06
N HIS A 629 7.04 23.84 -10.01
CA HIS A 629 8.48 23.66 -9.98
C HIS A 629 9.24 24.98 -10.16
N SER A 630 8.66 25.97 -10.84
CA SER A 630 9.26 27.29 -10.95
C SER A 630 9.24 28.04 -9.63
N LYS A 631 8.20 27.87 -8.82
CA LYS A 631 8.02 28.53 -7.53
C LYS A 631 8.89 27.88 -6.45
N ASP A 632 8.82 26.58 -6.32
CA ASP A 632 9.37 25.83 -5.19
C ASP A 632 10.82 25.34 -5.41
N GLN A 633 11.34 25.42 -6.64
CA GLN A 633 12.71 25.02 -7.01
C GLN A 633 13.09 23.59 -6.55
N VAL A 634 12.14 22.67 -6.63
CA VAL A 634 12.24 21.30 -6.08
C VAL A 634 13.29 20.44 -6.79
N ILE A 635 13.67 20.80 -8.05
CA ILE A 635 14.57 19.99 -8.86
C ILE A 635 16.03 20.28 -8.51
N GLU A 636 16.76 19.25 -8.11
CA GLU A 636 18.17 19.30 -7.75
C GLU A 636 19.10 18.73 -8.83
N SER A 637 18.60 17.80 -9.65
CA SER A 637 19.40 17.17 -10.71
C SER A 637 19.79 18.14 -11.80
N LYS A 638 21.09 18.35 -11.99
CA LYS A 638 21.65 19.26 -13.03
C LYS A 638 21.16 18.89 -14.45
N ALA A 639 21.12 17.58 -14.76
CA ALA A 639 20.65 17.12 -16.06
C ALA A 639 19.16 17.44 -16.29
N VAL A 640 18.35 17.35 -15.26
CA VAL A 640 16.92 17.67 -15.33
C VAL A 640 16.71 19.17 -15.41
N ILE A 641 17.48 19.96 -14.65
CA ILE A 641 17.47 21.45 -14.74
C ILE A 641 17.81 21.92 -16.16
N GLU A 642 18.77 21.30 -16.82
CA GLU A 642 19.13 21.64 -18.21
C GLU A 642 17.98 21.42 -19.20
N CYS A 643 17.16 20.40 -18.97
CA CYS A 643 15.94 20.15 -19.77
C CYS A 643 14.79 21.08 -19.35
N LEU A 644 14.66 21.37 -18.06
CA LEU A 644 13.59 22.20 -17.54
C LEU A 644 13.68 23.66 -17.99
N LEU A 645 14.88 24.23 -17.99
CA LEU A 645 15.08 25.64 -18.30
C LEU A 645 14.46 26.10 -19.64
N PRO A 646 14.66 25.40 -20.78
CA PRO A 646 14.01 25.77 -22.04
C PRO A 646 12.48 25.63 -21.99
N VAL A 647 11.98 24.64 -21.27
CA VAL A 647 10.54 24.35 -21.13
C VAL A 647 9.87 25.45 -20.28
N MET A 648 10.45 25.76 -19.13
CA MET A 648 10.00 26.89 -18.29
C MET A 648 9.98 28.17 -19.11
N TYR A 649 11.04 28.40 -19.82
CA TYR A 649 11.22 29.57 -20.65
C TYR A 649 10.09 29.71 -21.69
N TYR A 650 9.78 28.61 -22.39
CA TYR A 650 8.70 28.59 -23.36
C TYR A 650 7.33 28.76 -22.72
N ALA A 651 7.05 27.99 -21.69
CA ALA A 651 5.76 28.01 -21.01
C ALA A 651 5.43 29.38 -20.43
N MET A 652 6.42 30.04 -19.87
CA MET A 652 6.27 31.34 -19.28
C MET A 652 6.16 32.44 -20.32
N ALA A 653 6.87 32.33 -21.41
CA ALA A 653 6.75 33.23 -22.54
C ALA A 653 5.33 33.24 -23.12
N ARG A 654 4.68 32.07 -23.19
CA ARG A 654 3.37 31.93 -23.81
C ARG A 654 2.18 32.14 -22.87
N TYR A 655 2.30 31.73 -21.60
CA TYR A 655 1.14 31.57 -20.73
C TYR A 655 1.18 32.32 -19.40
N CYS A 656 2.35 32.66 -18.87
CA CYS A 656 2.47 33.23 -17.53
C CYS A 656 3.14 34.60 -17.46
N LYS A 657 2.68 35.44 -16.53
CA LYS A 657 2.99 36.85 -16.51
C LYS A 657 4.11 37.31 -15.56
N TYR A 658 4.53 36.59 -14.49
CA TYR A 658 5.22 37.32 -13.42
C TYR A 658 6.42 36.69 -12.67
N PHE A 659 6.80 35.41 -12.79
CA PHE A 659 7.75 34.80 -11.82
C PHE A 659 9.07 34.26 -12.34
N VAL A 660 9.41 34.53 -13.54
CA VAL A 660 10.32 33.73 -14.34
C VAL A 660 11.78 33.92 -14.08
N PHE A 661 12.20 35.16 -14.00
CA PHE A 661 13.64 35.44 -14.07
C PHE A 661 14.39 35.06 -12.82
N GLU A 662 13.80 35.30 -11.64
CA GLU A 662 14.40 34.93 -10.37
C GLU A 662 14.60 33.39 -10.28
N THR A 663 13.62 32.65 -10.71
CA THR A 663 13.68 31.19 -10.71
C THR A 663 14.69 30.66 -11.70
N ILE A 664 14.74 31.22 -12.92
CA ILE A 664 15.76 30.86 -13.92
C ILE A 664 17.17 31.19 -13.40
N SER A 665 17.36 32.35 -12.77
CA SER A 665 18.64 32.70 -12.17
C SER A 665 19.08 31.71 -11.10
N LYS A 666 18.15 31.30 -10.19
CA LYS A 666 18.43 30.33 -9.16
C LYS A 666 18.74 28.93 -9.71
N TYR A 667 18.03 28.49 -10.74
CA TYR A 667 18.37 27.24 -11.41
C TYR A 667 19.68 27.29 -12.19
N LEU A 668 20.01 28.44 -12.83
CA LEU A 668 21.32 28.65 -13.47
C LEU A 668 22.46 28.61 -12.44
N GLU A 669 22.24 29.10 -11.23
CA GLU A 669 23.21 28.99 -10.13
C GLU A 669 23.44 27.55 -9.67
N LYS A 670 22.38 26.72 -9.61
CA LYS A 670 22.47 25.28 -9.30
C LYS A 670 23.30 24.47 -10.31
N LEU A 671 23.45 24.97 -11.55
CA LEU A 671 24.26 24.30 -12.59
C LEU A 671 25.77 24.41 -12.39
N GLU A 672 26.25 25.19 -11.42
CA GLU A 672 27.69 25.36 -11.13
C GLU A 672 28.53 25.82 -12.36
N LEU A 673 27.92 26.57 -13.28
CA LEU A 673 28.57 27.13 -14.46
C LEU A 673 29.40 28.34 -14.09
N THR A 674 30.41 28.68 -14.91
CA THR A 674 31.14 29.97 -14.83
C THR A 674 30.20 31.13 -15.21
N GLU A 675 30.53 32.34 -14.83
CA GLU A 675 29.70 33.51 -15.17
C GLU A 675 29.50 33.66 -16.69
N ILE A 676 30.55 33.42 -17.47
CA ILE A 676 30.49 33.46 -18.95
C ILE A 676 29.57 32.37 -19.52
N GLU A 677 29.63 31.17 -18.96
CA GLU A 677 28.77 30.07 -19.40
C GLU A 677 27.30 30.31 -19.03
N ARG A 678 27.03 30.85 -17.85
CA ARG A 678 25.66 31.24 -17.44
C ARG A 678 25.10 32.30 -18.37
N LYS A 679 25.89 33.34 -18.64
CA LYS A 679 25.54 34.37 -19.59
C LYS A 679 25.21 33.82 -20.97
N ASN A 680 26.11 33.03 -21.54
CA ASN A 680 25.89 32.42 -22.86
C ASN A 680 24.64 31.51 -22.88
N LYS A 681 24.41 30.73 -21.82
CA LYS A 681 23.20 29.90 -21.67
C LYS A 681 21.95 30.77 -21.61
N LEU A 682 21.97 31.85 -20.86
CA LEU A 682 20.85 32.79 -20.77
C LEU A 682 20.54 33.42 -22.15
N ILE A 683 21.56 33.93 -22.86
CA ILE A 683 21.40 34.49 -24.20
C ILE A 683 20.85 33.44 -25.17
N THR A 684 21.33 32.20 -25.09
CA THR A 684 20.86 31.12 -25.92
C THR A 684 19.38 30.79 -25.66
N LEU A 685 18.97 30.79 -24.39
CA LEU A 685 17.57 30.58 -23.99
C LEU A 685 16.68 31.71 -24.53
N ILE A 686 17.14 32.94 -24.44
CA ILE A 686 16.43 34.12 -24.94
C ILE A 686 16.24 34.01 -26.47
N ASN A 687 17.27 33.70 -27.20
CA ASN A 687 17.23 33.65 -28.67
C ASN A 687 16.43 32.43 -29.19
N ALA A 688 16.43 31.30 -28.51
CA ALA A 688 15.73 30.07 -28.90
C ALA A 688 14.21 30.12 -28.77
N ASN A 689 13.67 30.97 -27.90
CA ASN A 689 12.26 30.97 -27.56
C ASN A 689 11.47 32.20 -28.02
N GLY A 690 12.11 33.08 -28.74
CA GLY A 690 11.48 34.26 -29.37
C GLY A 690 11.07 35.34 -28.35
N PHE A 691 10.24 36.22 -28.81
CA PHE A 691 9.99 37.53 -28.23
C PHE A 691 9.20 37.54 -26.90
N SER A 692 8.18 36.66 -26.74
CA SER A 692 7.27 36.72 -25.57
C SER A 692 8.02 36.67 -24.23
N PHE A 693 9.16 36.04 -24.20
CA PHE A 693 10.02 36.04 -23.03
C PHE A 693 10.64 37.41 -22.69
N GLY A 694 10.94 38.19 -23.67
CA GLY A 694 11.57 39.49 -23.45
C GLY A 694 10.65 40.49 -22.70
N VAL A 695 9.36 40.45 -23.00
CA VAL A 695 8.38 41.26 -22.25
C VAL A 695 8.38 40.86 -20.78
N LEU A 696 8.38 39.56 -20.50
CA LEU A 696 8.38 39.06 -19.12
C LEU A 696 9.72 39.33 -18.42
N ALA A 697 10.84 39.14 -19.12
CA ALA A 697 12.15 39.45 -18.62
C ALA A 697 12.28 40.95 -18.30
N CYS A 698 11.81 41.80 -19.19
CA CYS A 698 11.80 43.25 -18.97
C CYS A 698 10.91 43.64 -17.78
N TYR A 699 9.76 43.01 -17.61
CA TYR A 699 8.86 43.29 -16.49
C TYR A 699 9.46 42.90 -15.15
N SER A 700 10.07 41.74 -15.02
CA SER A 700 10.76 41.26 -13.83
C SER A 700 11.91 42.19 -13.42
N LEU A 701 12.63 42.68 -14.40
CA LEU A 701 13.72 43.64 -14.20
C LEU A 701 13.30 44.95 -13.56
N TRP A 702 12.17 45.46 -14.01
CA TRP A 702 11.73 46.78 -13.58
C TRP A 702 11.25 46.82 -12.14
N ASN A 703 10.65 45.73 -11.66
CA ASN A 703 9.94 45.72 -10.38
C ASN A 703 10.81 45.42 -9.14
N ARG A 704 11.85 44.62 -9.22
CA ARG A 704 12.62 44.17 -8.04
C ARG A 704 14.12 43.90 -8.24
N GLU A 705 14.61 43.69 -9.46
CA GLU A 705 15.89 42.99 -9.60
C GLU A 705 16.81 43.53 -10.71
N ARG A 706 16.89 44.85 -10.84
CA ARG A 706 17.88 45.50 -11.71
C ARG A 706 19.30 44.93 -11.54
N SER A 707 19.65 44.53 -10.31
CA SER A 707 20.93 43.94 -9.97
C SER A 707 21.20 42.58 -10.65
N LEU A 708 20.19 41.76 -10.99
CA LEU A 708 20.37 40.43 -11.58
C LEU A 708 20.76 40.47 -13.06
N TRP A 709 20.21 41.41 -13.83
CA TRP A 709 20.59 41.53 -15.25
C TRP A 709 22.02 42.07 -15.38
N HIS A 710 22.38 43.09 -14.63
CA HIS A 710 23.75 43.62 -14.63
C HIS A 710 24.77 42.58 -14.15
N LYS A 711 24.35 41.54 -13.45
CA LYS A 711 25.18 40.40 -13.11
C LYS A 711 25.55 39.53 -14.33
N TYR A 712 24.68 39.49 -15.34
CA TYR A 712 24.86 38.60 -16.51
C TYR A 712 25.00 39.29 -17.86
N LEU A 713 24.39 40.49 -18.06
CA LEU A 713 24.32 41.19 -19.32
C LEU A 713 24.77 42.65 -19.17
N SER A 714 25.49 43.14 -20.18
CA SER A 714 25.81 44.58 -20.27
C SER A 714 24.57 45.35 -20.77
N ASP A 715 24.56 46.70 -20.55
CA ASP A 715 23.51 47.58 -21.06
C ASP A 715 23.34 47.50 -22.57
N GLU A 716 24.44 47.35 -23.32
CA GLU A 716 24.44 47.22 -24.78
C GLU A 716 23.81 45.89 -25.25
N GLU A 717 24.11 44.79 -24.56
CA GLU A 717 23.54 43.50 -24.87
C GLU A 717 22.03 43.48 -24.56
N MET A 718 21.64 44.11 -23.47
CA MET A 718 20.25 44.26 -23.10
C MET A 718 19.46 45.04 -24.13
N ASN A 719 20.02 46.20 -24.54
CA ASN A 719 19.41 47.04 -25.57
C ASN A 719 19.20 46.26 -26.90
N CYS A 720 20.21 45.51 -27.32
CA CYS A 720 20.10 44.69 -28.51
C CYS A 720 18.99 43.65 -28.39
N ILE A 721 18.91 43.00 -27.26
CA ILE A 721 17.86 41.99 -27.00
C ILE A 721 16.47 42.64 -27.04
N LEU A 722 16.26 43.74 -26.32
CA LEU A 722 14.98 44.42 -26.26
C LEU A 722 14.52 45.00 -27.59
N LYS A 723 15.46 45.53 -28.39
CA LYS A 723 15.18 46.01 -29.73
C LYS A 723 14.73 44.87 -30.61
N ASN A 724 15.49 43.76 -30.64
CA ASN A 724 15.14 42.58 -31.43
C ASN A 724 13.79 42.01 -31.02
N MET A 725 13.48 42.05 -29.76
CA MET A 725 12.20 41.57 -29.23
C MET A 725 11.03 42.43 -29.64
N LEU A 726 11.18 43.75 -29.62
CA LEU A 726 10.16 44.67 -30.12
C LEU A 726 9.93 44.46 -31.63
N GLN A 727 11.00 44.36 -32.41
CA GLN A 727 10.89 44.09 -33.84
C GLN A 727 10.17 42.77 -34.11
N TYR A 728 10.57 41.71 -33.45
CA TYR A 728 9.97 40.39 -33.58
C TYR A 728 8.47 40.38 -33.21
N SER A 729 8.08 41.11 -32.12
CA SER A 729 6.68 41.19 -31.73
C SER A 729 5.78 41.83 -32.77
N ILE A 730 6.36 42.80 -33.48
CA ILE A 730 5.65 43.51 -34.55
C ILE A 730 5.56 42.59 -35.78
N GLU A 731 6.64 41.91 -36.14
CA GLU A 731 6.71 41.01 -37.32
C GLU A 731 5.78 39.77 -37.15
N GLU A 732 5.67 39.20 -35.94
CA GLU A 732 4.79 38.08 -35.63
C GLU A 732 3.34 38.51 -35.41
N GLY A 733 3.02 39.80 -35.46
CA GLY A 733 1.65 40.33 -35.32
C GLY A 733 1.03 40.08 -33.96
N LEU A 734 1.81 40.18 -32.88
CA LEU A 734 1.31 40.06 -31.52
C LEU A 734 0.32 41.18 -31.17
N SER A 735 -0.46 40.95 -30.12
CA SER A 735 -1.48 41.91 -29.67
C SER A 735 -0.85 43.27 -29.38
N TYR A 736 -1.63 44.32 -29.59
CA TYR A 736 -1.19 45.69 -29.26
C TYR A 736 -0.67 45.82 -27.82
N GLU A 737 -1.32 45.21 -26.86
CA GLU A 737 -0.92 45.21 -25.46
C GLU A 737 0.47 44.62 -25.25
N ASN A 738 0.80 43.52 -25.92
CA ASN A 738 2.09 42.87 -25.85
C ASN A 738 3.19 43.77 -26.48
N VAL A 739 2.93 44.33 -27.63
CA VAL A 739 3.87 45.23 -28.32
C VAL A 739 4.08 46.49 -27.52
N ARG A 740 3.00 47.09 -26.98
CA ARG A 740 3.03 48.24 -26.10
C ARG A 740 3.83 47.98 -24.83
N GLU A 741 3.58 46.86 -24.17
CA GLU A 741 4.30 46.48 -22.95
C GLU A 741 5.81 46.35 -23.23
N CYS A 742 6.17 45.76 -24.36
CA CYS A 742 7.55 45.64 -24.80
C CYS A 742 8.19 47.02 -25.01
N HIS A 743 7.52 47.92 -25.72
CA HIS A 743 7.99 49.27 -25.92
C HIS A 743 8.19 50.01 -24.59
N MET A 744 7.21 49.95 -23.70
CA MET A 744 7.23 50.59 -22.37
C MET A 744 8.44 50.10 -21.55
N ARG A 745 8.76 48.81 -21.61
CA ARG A 745 9.90 48.23 -20.89
C ARG A 745 11.24 48.57 -21.51
N ALA A 746 11.30 48.63 -22.82
CA ALA A 746 12.50 49.01 -23.54
C ALA A 746 12.86 50.50 -23.41
N SER A 747 11.87 51.33 -23.04
CA SER A 747 12.01 52.79 -22.92
C SER A 747 12.23 53.29 -21.47
N ILE A 748 12.84 52.51 -20.61
CA ILE A 748 13.01 52.86 -19.19
C ILE A 748 14.08 53.88 -18.97
N ILE A 749 13.75 54.91 -18.21
CA ILE A 749 14.65 55.88 -17.67
C ILE A 749 15.00 55.48 -16.21
N SER A 750 16.27 55.27 -15.90
CA SER A 750 16.71 55.00 -14.54
C SER A 750 17.24 56.29 -13.84
N LYS A 751 16.97 56.37 -12.52
CA LYS A 751 17.63 57.32 -11.67
C LYS A 751 18.99 56.74 -11.28
N VAL A 752 20.05 57.38 -11.66
CA VAL A 752 21.44 57.02 -11.33
C VAL A 752 22.05 58.15 -10.52
N GLU A 753 22.78 57.84 -9.47
CA GLU A 753 23.53 58.79 -8.70
C GLU A 753 24.72 59.28 -9.52
N ASN A 754 24.83 60.59 -9.73
CA ASN A 754 25.99 61.18 -10.41
C ASN A 754 27.19 61.30 -9.46
N ASP A 755 28.34 61.70 -9.97
CA ASP A 755 29.57 61.84 -9.17
C ASP A 755 29.46 62.92 -8.05
N GLU A 756 28.38 63.68 -8.02
CA GLU A 756 28.05 64.71 -7.02
C GLU A 756 27.03 64.23 -5.99
N GLY A 757 26.57 62.97 -6.08
CA GLY A 757 25.62 62.38 -5.18
C GLY A 757 24.14 62.72 -5.47
N GLU A 758 23.86 63.35 -6.60
CA GLU A 758 22.49 63.69 -7.01
C GLU A 758 21.87 62.55 -7.87
N GLN A 759 20.58 62.32 -7.65
CA GLN A 759 19.79 61.36 -8.46
C GLN A 759 19.46 62.04 -9.81
N VAL A 760 20.19 61.65 -10.86
CA VAL A 760 19.97 62.13 -12.23
C VAL A 760 19.27 61.03 -13.04
N GLU A 761 18.27 61.44 -13.80
CA GLU A 761 17.61 60.51 -14.74
C GLU A 761 18.55 60.16 -15.90
N LYS A 762 18.97 58.92 -16.01
CA LYS A 762 19.81 58.44 -17.11
C LYS A 762 18.99 57.51 -18.00
N GLU A 763 19.04 57.78 -19.29
CA GLU A 763 18.51 56.86 -20.28
C GLU A 763 19.39 55.60 -20.27
N VAL A 764 18.80 54.50 -19.96
CA VAL A 764 19.50 53.19 -19.93
C VAL A 764 19.46 52.50 -21.29
N PHE A 765 18.50 52.92 -22.14
CA PHE A 765 18.31 52.30 -23.48
C PHE A 765 18.25 53.38 -24.53
N PRO A 766 18.68 53.12 -25.78
CA PRO A 766 18.61 54.12 -26.89
C PRO A 766 17.17 54.38 -27.28
N ILE A 767 16.53 55.32 -26.56
CA ILE A 767 15.11 55.65 -26.67
C ILE A 767 14.74 55.97 -28.13
N ALA A 768 15.54 56.80 -28.79
CA ALA A 768 15.23 57.31 -30.15
C ALA A 768 15.04 56.18 -31.17
N GLU A 769 15.83 55.12 -31.13
CA GLU A 769 15.73 54.00 -32.07
C GLU A 769 14.48 53.15 -31.76
N ILE A 770 14.22 52.87 -30.50
CA ILE A 770 13.07 52.09 -30.02
C ILE A 770 11.76 52.84 -30.27
N GLU A 771 11.79 54.16 -29.99
CA GLU A 771 10.66 55.06 -30.25
C GLU A 771 10.29 55.08 -31.74
N GLY A 772 11.30 55.13 -32.63
CA GLY A 772 11.08 55.15 -34.09
C GLY A 772 10.43 53.80 -34.58
N ILE A 773 10.84 52.69 -34.01
CA ILE A 773 10.23 51.38 -34.31
C ILE A 773 8.74 51.35 -33.87
N TYR A 774 8.48 51.85 -32.69
CA TYR A 774 7.13 51.84 -32.12
C TYR A 774 6.19 52.85 -32.81
N GLN A 775 6.70 54.05 -33.14
CA GLN A 775 5.99 55.03 -33.95
C GLN A 775 5.56 54.45 -35.32
N THR A 776 6.50 53.75 -35.95
CA THR A 776 6.23 53.09 -37.24
C THR A 776 5.17 51.94 -37.10
N TYR A 777 5.22 51.24 -36.01
CA TYR A 777 4.19 50.20 -35.69
C TYR A 777 2.83 50.80 -35.51
N ILE A 778 2.66 51.86 -34.68
CA ILE A 778 1.36 52.54 -34.49
C ILE A 778 0.84 53.03 -35.83
N ALA A 779 1.65 53.67 -36.62
CA ALA A 779 1.23 54.23 -37.93
C ALA A 779 0.78 53.11 -38.93
N LYS A 780 1.52 52.05 -39.04
CA LYS A 780 1.20 50.88 -39.92
C LYS A 780 0.01 50.06 -39.46
N SER A 781 -0.17 49.94 -38.14
CA SER A 781 -1.21 49.06 -37.53
C SER A 781 -2.44 49.88 -37.09
N LEU A 782 -2.55 51.15 -37.42
CA LEU A 782 -3.53 52.09 -36.86
C LEU A 782 -4.94 51.51 -36.83
N VAL A 783 -5.45 50.97 -37.95
CA VAL A 783 -6.82 50.42 -38.05
C VAL A 783 -7.14 49.40 -37.00
N ASN A 784 -6.14 48.53 -36.70
CA ASN A 784 -6.33 47.44 -35.75
C ASN A 784 -6.20 47.85 -34.30
N ILE A 785 -5.56 48.96 -34.01
CA ILE A 785 -5.23 49.42 -32.64
C ILE A 785 -6.05 50.64 -32.18
N ILE A 786 -6.85 51.25 -33.06
CA ILE A 786 -7.67 52.44 -32.70
C ILE A 786 -8.42 52.23 -31.37
N PRO A 787 -9.13 51.11 -31.12
CA PRO A 787 -9.87 50.91 -29.86
C PRO A 787 -8.98 51.02 -28.63
N ASN A 788 -7.67 50.66 -28.74
CA ASN A 788 -6.68 50.74 -27.65
C ASN A 788 -6.09 52.09 -27.46
N LEU A 789 -6.21 52.98 -28.49
CA LEU A 789 -5.74 54.35 -28.41
C LEU A 789 -6.79 55.33 -27.83
N ILE A 790 -8.00 54.84 -27.52
CA ILE A 790 -9.10 55.64 -26.95
C ILE A 790 -9.37 55.14 -25.52
N TRP A 791 -9.23 56.02 -24.55
CA TRP A 791 -9.40 55.71 -23.15
C TRP A 791 -10.57 56.48 -22.54
N TYR A 792 -11.20 55.87 -21.49
CA TYR A 792 -12.29 56.50 -20.72
C TYR A 792 -11.74 57.37 -19.61
N HIS A 793 -12.39 58.52 -19.41
CA HIS A 793 -12.20 59.27 -18.18
C HIS A 793 -13.12 58.67 -17.09
N ARG A 794 -12.55 58.39 -15.93
CA ARG A 794 -13.25 57.84 -14.75
C ARG A 794 -13.16 58.80 -13.58
N ILE A 795 -14.27 59.01 -12.87
CA ILE A 795 -14.30 59.75 -11.59
C ILE A 795 -14.88 58.78 -10.54
N GLY A 796 -14.12 58.53 -9.48
CA GLY A 796 -14.49 57.62 -8.38
C GLY A 796 -14.73 56.15 -8.83
N GLY A 797 -14.08 55.73 -9.93
CA GLY A 797 -14.24 54.39 -10.49
C GLY A 797 -15.32 54.23 -11.56
N ASP A 798 -16.26 55.17 -11.70
CA ASP A 798 -17.33 55.14 -12.68
C ASP A 798 -16.93 55.88 -13.99
N PRO A 799 -17.28 55.31 -15.19
CA PRO A 799 -16.97 55.99 -16.45
C PRO A 799 -17.86 57.23 -16.59
N THR A 800 -17.24 58.41 -16.86
CA THR A 800 -17.94 59.66 -17.04
C THR A 800 -18.59 59.80 -18.41
N GLY A 801 -18.33 58.90 -19.33
CA GLY A 801 -18.67 58.98 -20.74
C GLY A 801 -17.80 60.00 -21.49
N GLU A 802 -16.72 60.45 -20.87
CA GLU A 802 -15.74 61.28 -21.50
C GLU A 802 -14.51 60.46 -21.91
N PHE A 803 -13.96 60.76 -23.09
CA PHE A 803 -12.87 60.06 -23.72
C PHE A 803 -11.66 60.94 -23.89
N TYR A 804 -10.50 60.31 -23.87
CA TYR A 804 -9.23 60.99 -24.17
C TYR A 804 -8.33 60.07 -25.00
N ILE A 805 -7.37 60.65 -25.69
CA ILE A 805 -6.43 59.93 -26.53
C ILE A 805 -5.33 59.35 -25.66
N SER A 806 -4.94 58.10 -25.88
CA SER A 806 -3.81 57.46 -25.19
C SER A 806 -2.52 58.24 -25.39
N THR A 807 -1.69 58.25 -24.35
CA THR A 807 -0.33 58.78 -24.40
C THR A 807 0.53 58.12 -25.46
N ASP A 808 0.18 56.89 -25.89
CA ASP A 808 0.87 56.21 -26.97
C ASP A 808 0.73 56.90 -28.32
N PHE A 809 -0.29 57.71 -28.49
CA PHE A 809 -0.48 58.56 -29.69
C PHE A 809 -0.01 59.97 -29.43
N THR A 810 -0.46 60.63 -28.35
CA THR A 810 -0.18 62.03 -28.06
C THR A 810 1.28 62.31 -27.76
N ARG A 811 2.04 61.31 -27.35
CA ARG A 811 3.52 61.37 -27.13
C ARG A 811 4.26 61.72 -28.42
N TYR A 812 3.79 61.27 -29.58
CA TYR A 812 4.47 61.35 -30.85
C TYR A 812 3.87 62.39 -31.77
N TRP A 813 2.60 62.63 -31.65
CA TRP A 813 1.87 63.55 -32.55
C TRP A 813 0.96 64.45 -31.76
N ASP A 814 1.17 65.73 -31.89
CA ASP A 814 0.36 66.79 -31.24
C ASP A 814 -1.07 66.84 -31.87
N ASN A 815 -1.18 66.52 -33.13
CA ASN A 815 -2.44 66.60 -33.90
C ASN A 815 -2.42 65.65 -35.06
N TRP A 816 -3.55 65.53 -35.74
CA TRP A 816 -3.68 64.63 -36.89
C TRP A 816 -2.74 65.03 -38.03
N THR A 817 -2.50 66.30 -38.29
CA THR A 817 -1.60 66.75 -39.35
C THR A 817 -0.17 66.28 -39.10
N SER A 818 0.34 66.40 -37.88
CA SER A 818 1.69 65.88 -37.54
C SER A 818 1.83 64.39 -37.74
N PHE A 819 0.74 63.62 -37.55
CA PHE A 819 0.64 62.20 -37.84
C PHE A 819 0.67 61.90 -39.33
N GLU A 820 -0.13 62.64 -40.16
CA GLU A 820 -0.14 62.56 -41.61
C GLU A 820 1.22 62.88 -42.21
N ASP A 821 1.88 63.96 -41.71
CA ASP A 821 3.24 64.32 -42.11
C ASP A 821 4.28 63.23 -41.81
N PHE A 822 4.16 62.59 -40.63
CA PHE A 822 5.04 61.49 -40.28
C PHE A 822 4.83 60.29 -41.25
N CYS A 823 3.60 59.92 -41.51
CA CYS A 823 3.28 58.81 -42.43
C CYS A 823 3.79 59.06 -43.86
N SER A 824 3.57 60.28 -44.33
CA SER A 824 4.08 60.71 -45.67
C SER A 824 5.59 60.65 -45.76
N ASN A 825 6.29 61.09 -44.72
CA ASN A 825 7.77 61.11 -44.69
C ASN A 825 8.37 59.68 -44.59
N HIS A 826 7.57 58.68 -44.09
CA HIS A 826 8.00 57.28 -43.95
C HIS A 826 7.40 56.37 -44.98
N GLY A 827 6.70 56.89 -45.98
CA GLY A 827 6.08 56.09 -47.05
C GLY A 827 4.95 55.18 -46.57
N ILE A 828 4.25 55.51 -45.52
CA ILE A 828 3.09 54.79 -44.96
C ILE A 828 1.82 55.38 -45.58
N GLU A 829 1.10 54.56 -46.29
CA GLU A 829 -0.16 54.97 -46.89
C GLU A 829 -1.32 54.88 -45.85
N ILE A 830 -1.97 55.97 -45.58
CA ILE A 830 -3.16 56.02 -44.73
C ILE A 830 -4.38 55.86 -45.64
N ASN A 831 -5.16 54.81 -45.43
CA ASN A 831 -6.41 54.63 -46.16
C ASN A 831 -7.51 55.56 -45.59
N ILE A 832 -7.59 56.75 -46.17
CA ILE A 832 -8.54 57.82 -45.76
C ILE A 832 -10.00 57.39 -46.01
N ASP A 833 -10.26 56.40 -46.84
CA ASP A 833 -11.61 55.88 -47.08
C ASP A 833 -12.08 54.89 -45.97
N ASN A 834 -11.19 54.53 -45.08
CA ASN A 834 -11.48 53.64 -43.97
C ASN A 834 -12.34 54.37 -42.89
N VAL A 835 -13.51 53.88 -42.61
CA VAL A 835 -14.51 54.46 -41.69
C VAL A 835 -13.94 54.61 -40.27
N TYR A 836 -13.16 53.69 -39.78
CA TYR A 836 -12.53 53.71 -38.45
C TYR A 836 -11.46 54.81 -38.38
N ILE A 837 -10.63 54.93 -39.39
CA ILE A 837 -9.59 55.97 -39.45
C ILE A 837 -10.26 57.37 -39.44
N ASN A 838 -11.33 57.56 -40.24
CA ASN A 838 -12.02 58.81 -40.31
C ASN A 838 -12.69 59.19 -38.98
N GLU A 839 -13.30 58.22 -38.32
CA GLU A 839 -13.91 58.45 -37.03
C GLU A 839 -12.85 58.79 -35.95
N PHE A 840 -11.71 58.08 -35.96
CA PHE A 840 -10.60 58.38 -35.07
C PHE A 840 -9.98 59.75 -35.36
N LYS A 841 -9.78 60.13 -36.62
CA LYS A 841 -9.35 61.46 -37.02
C LYS A 841 -10.25 62.54 -36.48
N ALA A 842 -11.57 62.42 -36.68
CA ALA A 842 -12.57 63.34 -36.16
C ALA A 842 -12.50 63.48 -34.62
N PHE A 843 -12.25 62.35 -33.93
CA PHE A 843 -12.04 62.37 -32.48
C PHE A 843 -10.75 63.09 -32.08
N VAL A 844 -9.60 62.82 -32.76
CA VAL A 844 -8.34 63.49 -32.52
C VAL A 844 -8.48 65.02 -32.75
N GLU A 845 -9.13 65.44 -33.81
CA GLU A 845 -9.36 66.89 -34.11
C GLU A 845 -10.27 67.53 -33.05
N ALA A 846 -11.30 66.84 -32.60
CA ALA A 846 -12.19 67.35 -31.55
C ALA A 846 -11.46 67.43 -30.19
N TYR A 847 -10.62 66.42 -29.86
CA TYR A 847 -9.79 66.39 -28.65
C TYR A 847 -8.83 67.57 -28.61
N ASN A 848 -8.08 67.81 -29.71
CA ASN A 848 -7.19 68.94 -29.84
C ASN A 848 -7.94 70.26 -29.77
N GLY A 849 -9.09 70.39 -30.39
CA GLY A 849 -9.94 71.57 -30.31
C GLY A 849 -10.45 71.84 -28.90
N ASN A 850 -10.51 70.83 -28.03
CA ASN A 850 -10.90 70.95 -26.62
C ASN A 850 -9.67 71.19 -25.71
N GLY A 851 -8.51 71.58 -26.30
CA GLY A 851 -7.30 71.86 -25.55
C GLY A 851 -6.70 70.60 -24.89
N ASN A 852 -6.78 69.45 -25.53
CA ASN A 852 -6.28 68.15 -25.09
C ASN A 852 -6.89 67.67 -23.74
N LYS A 853 -8.15 67.98 -23.52
CA LYS A 853 -8.86 67.56 -22.31
C LYS A 853 -9.91 66.55 -22.67
N PRO A 854 -10.28 65.61 -21.75
CA PRO A 854 -11.35 64.66 -21.96
C PRO A 854 -12.60 65.34 -22.46
N LEU A 855 -13.27 64.66 -23.44
CA LEU A 855 -14.51 65.20 -24.03
C LEU A 855 -15.50 64.05 -24.29
N LYS A 856 -16.80 64.44 -24.35
CA LYS A 856 -17.86 63.51 -24.77
C LYS A 856 -17.84 63.41 -26.28
N PHE A 857 -17.67 62.19 -26.77
CA PHE A 857 -17.66 61.88 -28.19
C PHE A 857 -18.49 60.64 -28.47
N GLU A 858 -19.26 60.64 -29.54
CA GLU A 858 -20.12 59.54 -29.91
C GLU A 858 -19.48 58.76 -31.05
N PHE A 859 -18.95 57.55 -30.73
CA PHE A 859 -18.36 56.63 -31.68
C PHE A 859 -19.49 55.84 -32.35
N LYS A 860 -19.55 55.81 -33.67
CA LYS A 860 -20.58 55.09 -34.45
C LYS A 860 -20.11 53.72 -34.97
N ASN A 861 -18.84 53.64 -35.27
CA ASN A 861 -18.24 52.47 -35.88
C ASN A 861 -17.19 51.80 -35.01
N ILE A 862 -16.50 52.54 -34.14
CA ILE A 862 -15.45 52.04 -33.25
C ILE A 862 -16.09 51.42 -32.01
N GLU A 863 -15.97 50.12 -31.86
CA GLU A 863 -16.35 49.39 -30.65
C GLU A 863 -15.20 49.48 -29.64
N LEU A 864 -15.43 50.12 -28.52
CA LEU A 864 -14.46 50.26 -27.47
C LEU A 864 -14.52 49.03 -26.51
N PRO A 865 -13.39 48.49 -26.08
CA PRO A 865 -13.37 47.46 -25.09
C PRO A 865 -14.03 47.94 -23.78
N ARG A 866 -14.99 47.19 -23.24
CA ARG A 866 -15.71 47.52 -22.01
C ARG A 866 -14.86 47.34 -20.75
#